data_4537b3a35a67784e4578bd47bade4ce7
#
_entry.id   4537b3a35a67784e4578bd47bade4ce7
#
_cell.length_a   1.000
_cell.length_b   1.000
_cell.length_c   1.000
_cell.angle_alpha   90.00
_cell.angle_beta   90.00
_cell.angle_gamma   90.00
#
_symmetry.space_group_name_H-M   'P 1'
#
loop_
_entity.id
_entity.type
_entity.pdbx_description
1 polymer ?
#
loop_
_entity_poly.entity_id
_entity_poly.type
_entity_poly.pdbx_seq_one_letter_code
_entity_poly.pdbx_strand_id
1 'polypeptide(L)'
;MASDNNRGKLVTRILLLIVSLLAATILIIISPYIIKIRNIEREMSEIANSATADTFRTSETSICYDAYGNELAKFSGIKDLYYVTSDEIPEYVKNAFVVMEDRSFYDHSGIDIKGIIRAVVANITNGGITQGASTITQQLAKNTFLTQDVTWERKIKEIILSEKLEKKFTKDEILEFYLNNIYFGNGYYGIEAACRGYFGKTISETSLSEIAFLSSIPNNPQKYDPYTNYEKTLERRNLVLNTMYNEGAISGLDRELARTDEIVVVQDDEQKLDYVETYIFYCATRALMQKNGFVFRYMFDNENDEEIYDEQYSRLYSEYQASLFTGGYRIYTSIEPDKQTLLQQAVDEGLAEFDSVNEDGIYELQGASTCINNDTGMVAAIVGGRSQDTEGYTLNRAYQSYRQPGSSIKPLNVYTPYLELGHNPDSLVSDTYTSGGPKNADGVYLGAITLEKAVWLSKNAAAWNVYQEITPSYGMQFLIDMEFKRIDPVNDYGLAGSLGGFTYGVSTVEMASGFATLNNDGKFVRPGCVVKITDSQGNMIVDNQNPEQKVIYEANAARMMTSILHDDLLYGTGKNINISDGIAAGKTGTTNDNKDGYFVGYTRYYTTSVWVGYDMPRELEGLYGATYPGRIWNQYMEQIHEGKELKEFDSYTNYDENNSGTSAAGTDSNNAGDNLGENARPSGDGDSNMNSGALPDAERDIGTGIDSDTNNNGYSGGTGTGGLSGDKNSLGIEEDYTGTYPNE
;
A
#
# COMPACT_ATOMS: atom_id res chain seq x y z
N MET A 1 -34.27 68.11 -28.60
CA MET A 1 -34.27 67.75 -27.16
C MET A 1 -35.23 66.60 -26.71
N ALA A 2 -36.32 66.30 -27.44
CA ALA A 2 -37.28 65.27 -27.05
C ALA A 2 -36.87 63.84 -27.50
N SER A 3 -35.96 63.66 -28.50
CA SER A 3 -35.56 62.35 -29.02
C SER A 3 -34.47 61.69 -28.20
N ASP A 4 -33.62 62.46 -27.51
CA ASP A 4 -32.52 61.91 -26.68
C ASP A 4 -32.99 61.32 -25.34
N ASN A 5 -34.09 61.89 -24.80
CA ASN A 5 -34.65 61.39 -23.53
C ASN A 5 -35.35 60.02 -23.69
N ASN A 6 -35.83 59.68 -24.91
CA ASN A 6 -36.44 58.39 -25.19
C ASN A 6 -35.37 57.27 -25.42
N ARG A 7 -34.22 57.62 -26.03
CA ARG A 7 -33.10 56.69 -26.20
C ARG A 7 -32.48 56.32 -24.86
N GLY A 8 -32.28 57.29 -23.95
CA GLY A 8 -31.78 57.02 -22.60
C GLY A 8 -32.69 56.06 -21.79
N LYS A 9 -34.02 56.30 -21.84
CA LYS A 9 -35.01 55.45 -21.20
C LYS A 9 -35.07 54.00 -21.79
N LEU A 10 -34.84 53.85 -23.09
CA LEU A 10 -34.81 52.58 -23.77
C LEU A 10 -33.56 51.82 -23.39
N VAL A 11 -32.37 52.40 -23.34
CA VAL A 11 -31.11 51.82 -22.91
C VAL A 11 -31.20 51.35 -21.46
N THR A 12 -31.74 52.15 -20.55
CA THR A 12 -31.97 51.81 -19.15
C THR A 12 -32.90 50.59 -18.99
N ARG A 13 -33.99 50.52 -19.79
CA ARG A 13 -34.90 49.34 -19.77
C ARG A 13 -34.25 48.09 -20.30
N ILE A 14 -33.44 48.17 -21.35
CA ILE A 14 -32.68 47.02 -21.88
C ILE A 14 -31.65 46.54 -20.86
N LEU A 15 -30.94 47.48 -20.20
CA LEU A 15 -29.97 47.14 -19.16
C LEU A 15 -30.64 46.43 -17.96
N LEU A 16 -31.79 46.92 -17.51
CA LEU A 16 -32.60 46.31 -16.46
C LEU A 16 -33.09 44.90 -16.85
N LEU A 17 -33.50 44.70 -18.10
CA LEU A 17 -33.91 43.42 -18.63
C LEU A 17 -32.72 42.43 -18.66
N ILE A 18 -31.54 42.85 -19.08
CA ILE A 18 -30.32 42.02 -19.08
C ILE A 18 -29.94 41.64 -17.66
N VAL A 19 -29.94 42.59 -16.72
CA VAL A 19 -29.64 42.32 -15.30
C VAL A 19 -30.66 41.35 -14.67
N SER A 20 -31.97 41.51 -14.97
CA SER A 20 -33.02 40.63 -14.48
C SER A 20 -32.92 39.23 -15.09
N LEU A 21 -32.55 39.10 -16.36
CA LEU A 21 -32.33 37.81 -17.02
C LEU A 21 -31.09 37.10 -16.45
N LEU A 22 -30.02 37.85 -16.22
CA LEU A 22 -28.80 37.34 -15.58
C LEU A 22 -29.09 36.86 -14.15
N ALA A 23 -29.84 37.65 -13.38
CA ALA A 23 -30.27 37.25 -12.03
C ALA A 23 -31.16 36.01 -12.03
N ALA A 24 -32.11 35.91 -12.99
CA ALA A 24 -32.94 34.70 -13.14
C ALA A 24 -32.13 33.48 -13.53
N THR A 25 -31.17 33.64 -14.45
CA THR A 25 -30.25 32.54 -14.84
C THR A 25 -29.40 32.08 -13.65
N ILE A 26 -28.84 32.99 -12.87
CA ILE A 26 -28.10 32.71 -11.66
C ILE A 26 -28.98 31.97 -10.64
N LEU A 27 -30.24 32.41 -10.44
CA LEU A 27 -31.19 31.75 -9.55
C LEU A 27 -31.52 30.31 -10.00
N ILE A 28 -31.67 30.07 -11.30
CA ILE A 28 -31.93 28.73 -11.85
C ILE A 28 -30.73 27.81 -11.63
N ILE A 29 -29.51 28.33 -11.83
CA ILE A 29 -28.26 27.54 -11.61
C ILE A 29 -28.04 27.25 -10.14
N ILE A 30 -28.34 28.17 -9.23
CA ILE A 30 -28.07 28.04 -7.79
C ILE A 30 -29.18 27.27 -7.07
N SER A 31 -30.43 27.28 -7.58
CA SER A 31 -31.58 26.67 -6.90
C SER A 31 -31.41 25.19 -6.56
N PRO A 32 -30.83 24.28 -7.41
CA PRO A 32 -30.58 22.90 -7.06
C PRO A 32 -29.62 22.76 -5.88
N TYR A 33 -28.59 23.61 -5.82
CA TYR A 33 -27.60 23.59 -4.73
C TYR A 33 -28.22 24.08 -3.41
N ILE A 34 -29.09 25.08 -3.45
CA ILE A 34 -29.81 25.53 -2.25
C ILE A 34 -30.73 24.42 -1.72
N ILE A 35 -31.44 23.72 -2.61
CA ILE A 35 -32.30 22.60 -2.22
C ILE A 35 -31.46 21.50 -1.60
N LYS A 36 -30.31 21.15 -2.21
CA LYS A 36 -29.38 20.14 -1.69
C LYS A 36 -28.86 20.52 -0.30
N ILE A 37 -28.43 21.75 -0.10
CA ILE A 37 -27.94 22.24 1.21
C ILE A 37 -29.06 22.18 2.26
N ARG A 38 -30.30 22.55 1.94
CA ARG A 38 -31.41 22.43 2.87
C ARG A 38 -31.75 21.00 3.26
N ASN A 39 -31.61 20.06 2.32
CA ASN A 39 -31.80 18.65 2.61
C ASN A 39 -30.71 18.14 3.58
N ILE A 40 -29.45 18.51 3.32
CA ILE A 40 -28.31 18.23 4.22
C ILE A 40 -28.56 18.85 5.61
N GLU A 41 -29.02 20.09 5.68
CA GLU A 41 -29.30 20.75 6.96
C GLU A 41 -30.38 20.04 7.77
N ARG A 42 -31.44 19.53 7.09
CA ARG A 42 -32.48 18.74 7.75
C ARG A 42 -31.94 17.42 8.27
N GLU A 43 -31.22 16.67 7.43
CA GLU A 43 -30.57 15.41 7.80
C GLU A 43 -29.63 15.58 9.01
N MET A 44 -28.75 16.57 8.97
CA MET A 44 -27.82 16.86 10.08
C MET A 44 -28.55 17.34 11.35
N SER A 45 -29.72 17.97 11.20
CA SER A 45 -30.54 18.37 12.36
C SER A 45 -31.19 17.17 13.03
N GLU A 46 -31.64 16.20 12.24
CA GLU A 46 -32.22 14.95 12.74
C GLU A 46 -31.14 14.15 13.51
N ILE A 47 -29.95 14.01 12.95
CA ILE A 47 -28.80 13.36 13.60
C ILE A 47 -28.43 14.07 14.92
N ALA A 48 -28.23 15.39 14.90
CA ALA A 48 -27.87 16.13 16.10
C ALA A 48 -28.96 16.05 17.20
N ASN A 49 -30.24 16.04 16.80
CA ASN A 49 -31.35 15.93 17.76
C ASN A 49 -31.44 14.54 18.41
N SER A 50 -31.14 13.48 17.65
CA SER A 50 -31.13 12.10 18.19
C SER A 50 -29.88 11.79 19.02
N ALA A 51 -28.74 12.47 18.78
CA ALA A 51 -27.50 12.24 19.50
C ALA A 51 -27.68 12.47 21.00
N THR A 52 -27.20 11.55 21.83
CA THR A 52 -27.15 11.64 23.29
C THR A 52 -25.72 11.43 23.76
N ALA A 53 -25.42 11.62 25.03
CA ALA A 53 -24.09 11.27 25.57
C ALA A 53 -23.73 9.80 25.30
N ASP A 54 -24.71 8.90 25.37
CA ASP A 54 -24.48 7.48 25.10
C ASP A 54 -24.09 7.19 23.64
N THR A 55 -24.51 8.04 22.69
CA THR A 55 -24.08 7.94 21.28
C THR A 55 -22.55 8.03 21.13
N PHE A 56 -21.88 8.75 22.02
CA PHE A 56 -20.44 8.90 21.98
C PHE A 56 -19.71 7.86 22.84
N ARG A 57 -20.42 7.02 23.57
CA ARG A 57 -19.88 5.98 24.45
C ARG A 57 -19.84 4.61 23.81
N THR A 58 -20.72 4.34 22.84
CA THR A 58 -20.84 3.04 22.19
C THR A 58 -20.13 3.00 20.85
N SER A 59 -19.42 1.89 20.56
CA SER A 59 -18.89 1.56 19.24
C SER A 59 -19.48 0.22 18.77
N GLU A 60 -19.71 0.09 17.46
CA GLU A 60 -20.15 -1.18 16.88
C GLU A 60 -18.92 -1.99 16.45
N THR A 61 -18.76 -3.20 16.98
CA THR A 61 -17.70 -4.14 16.63
C THR A 61 -17.84 -4.63 15.19
N SER A 62 -16.79 -4.57 14.42
CA SER A 62 -16.73 -5.20 13.10
C SER A 62 -16.44 -6.70 13.23
N ILE A 63 -17.11 -7.50 12.39
CA ILE A 63 -16.98 -8.96 12.39
C ILE A 63 -16.49 -9.44 11.04
N CYS A 64 -15.47 -10.29 11.06
CA CYS A 64 -14.92 -10.96 9.89
C CYS A 64 -15.46 -12.37 9.78
N TYR A 65 -15.76 -12.77 8.56
CA TYR A 65 -16.26 -14.10 8.22
C TYR A 65 -15.30 -14.77 7.24
N ASP A 66 -15.08 -16.07 7.43
CA ASP A 66 -14.31 -16.91 6.53
C ASP A 66 -15.04 -17.16 5.19
N ALA A 67 -14.42 -17.92 4.29
CA ALA A 67 -15.00 -18.26 2.98
C ALA A 67 -16.31 -19.09 3.10
N TYR A 68 -16.55 -19.71 4.24
CA TYR A 68 -17.75 -20.55 4.51
C TYR A 68 -18.85 -19.80 5.27
N GLY A 69 -18.58 -18.54 5.64
CA GLY A 69 -19.52 -17.68 6.36
C GLY A 69 -19.52 -17.86 7.87
N ASN A 70 -18.52 -18.56 8.43
CA ASN A 70 -18.34 -18.64 9.89
C ASN A 70 -17.58 -17.40 10.38
N GLU A 71 -17.82 -17.03 11.63
CA GLU A 71 -17.07 -15.95 12.27
C GLU A 71 -15.59 -16.36 12.41
N LEU A 72 -14.69 -15.54 11.86
CA LEU A 72 -13.25 -15.76 11.87
C LEU A 72 -12.56 -14.85 12.89
N ALA A 73 -12.96 -13.57 12.96
CA ALA A 73 -12.35 -12.58 13.84
C ALA A 73 -13.35 -11.47 14.19
N LYS A 74 -13.04 -10.76 15.28
CA LYS A 74 -13.75 -9.53 15.69
C LYS A 74 -12.73 -8.39 15.83
N PHE A 75 -13.01 -7.29 15.15
CA PHE A 75 -12.29 -6.05 15.36
C PHE A 75 -13.10 -5.16 16.31
N SER A 76 -12.81 -5.24 17.59
CA SER A 76 -13.42 -4.43 18.62
C SER A 76 -12.40 -3.46 19.17
N GLY A 77 -12.69 -2.17 19.15
CA GLY A 77 -11.88 -1.20 19.88
C GLY A 77 -12.12 -1.35 21.40
N ILE A 78 -11.09 -1.13 22.20
CA ILE A 78 -11.16 -1.19 23.68
C ILE A 78 -11.96 0.00 24.27
N LYS A 79 -12.67 0.75 23.43
CA LYS A 79 -13.32 2.02 23.75
C LYS A 79 -14.31 1.95 24.93
N ASP A 80 -15.09 0.89 25.02
CA ASP A 80 -16.18 0.79 26.01
C ASP A 80 -15.68 0.45 27.42
N LEU A 81 -14.42 0.03 27.56
CA LEU A 81 -13.83 -0.38 28.83
C LEU A 81 -13.24 0.79 29.63
N TYR A 82 -12.84 1.87 28.95
CA TYR A 82 -11.99 2.94 29.52
C TYR A 82 -12.51 4.36 29.27
N TYR A 83 -13.83 4.55 29.27
CA TYR A 83 -14.41 5.89 29.13
C TYR A 83 -14.12 6.73 30.38
N VAL A 84 -13.57 7.94 30.20
CA VAL A 84 -13.28 8.90 31.30
C VAL A 84 -14.15 10.15 31.15
N THR A 85 -14.75 10.57 32.24
CA THR A 85 -15.56 11.79 32.29
C THR A 85 -14.69 13.05 32.32
N SER A 86 -15.28 14.20 31.95
CA SER A 86 -14.52 15.47 31.94
C SER A 86 -13.86 15.81 33.27
N ASP A 87 -14.47 15.42 34.38
CA ASP A 87 -13.93 15.66 35.73
C ASP A 87 -12.70 14.78 36.04
N GLU A 88 -12.60 13.64 35.40
CA GLU A 88 -11.48 12.70 35.55
C GLU A 88 -10.30 13.04 34.62
N ILE A 89 -10.55 13.84 33.56
CA ILE A 89 -9.50 14.26 32.63
C ILE A 89 -8.73 15.45 33.17
N PRO A 90 -7.41 15.32 33.48
CA PRO A 90 -6.59 16.40 33.98
C PRO A 90 -6.54 17.61 33.03
N GLU A 91 -6.44 18.81 33.56
CA GLU A 91 -6.45 20.06 32.78
C GLU A 91 -5.30 20.14 31.75
N TYR A 92 -4.09 19.65 32.13
CA TYR A 92 -2.96 19.64 31.19
C TYR A 92 -3.19 18.72 29.98
N VAL A 93 -4.01 17.67 30.12
CA VAL A 93 -4.42 16.79 29.00
C VAL A 93 -5.34 17.59 28.06
N LYS A 94 -6.41 18.21 28.59
CA LYS A 94 -7.31 19.05 27.81
C LYS A 94 -6.55 20.11 27.02
N ASN A 95 -5.63 20.78 27.69
CA ASN A 95 -4.81 21.83 27.10
C ASN A 95 -3.88 21.33 26.00
N ALA A 96 -3.27 20.14 26.13
CA ALA A 96 -2.39 19.58 25.12
C ALA A 96 -3.13 19.38 23.78
N PHE A 97 -4.35 18.83 23.82
CA PHE A 97 -5.15 18.60 22.62
C PHE A 97 -5.74 19.92 22.07
N VAL A 98 -6.25 20.79 22.91
CA VAL A 98 -6.82 22.08 22.47
C VAL A 98 -5.78 22.94 21.76
N VAL A 99 -4.56 23.08 22.32
CA VAL A 99 -3.53 23.91 21.67
C VAL A 99 -3.01 23.33 20.36
N MET A 100 -3.09 22.02 20.17
CA MET A 100 -2.63 21.36 18.95
C MET A 100 -3.69 21.33 17.86
N GLU A 101 -4.91 20.97 18.23
CA GLU A 101 -5.97 20.69 17.28
C GLU A 101 -6.86 21.92 17.01
N ASP A 102 -7.14 22.73 18.03
CA ASP A 102 -8.11 23.81 17.94
C ASP A 102 -7.89 24.90 19.00
N ARG A 103 -6.91 25.78 18.80
CA ARG A 103 -6.52 26.82 19.77
C ARG A 103 -7.64 27.76 20.19
N SER A 104 -8.63 27.93 19.34
CA SER A 104 -9.81 28.78 19.59
C SER A 104 -11.05 27.98 19.99
N PHE A 105 -10.87 26.74 20.44
CA PHE A 105 -11.96 25.81 20.74
C PHE A 105 -13.04 26.44 21.62
N TYR A 106 -12.66 27.12 22.70
CA TYR A 106 -13.59 27.75 23.62
C TYR A 106 -14.22 29.06 23.09
N ASP A 107 -13.71 29.63 21.99
CA ASP A 107 -14.11 30.93 21.45
C ASP A 107 -15.11 30.87 20.29
N HIS A 108 -15.21 29.72 19.60
CA HIS A 108 -16.08 29.55 18.44
C HIS A 108 -17.25 28.59 18.72
N SER A 109 -18.23 28.54 17.80
CA SER A 109 -19.41 27.66 17.88
C SER A 109 -19.39 26.61 16.77
N GLY A 110 -18.40 25.72 16.77
CA GLY A 110 -18.24 24.61 15.84
C GLY A 110 -17.38 24.91 14.61
N ILE A 111 -17.16 26.19 14.26
CA ILE A 111 -16.39 26.60 13.10
C ILE A 111 -15.44 27.72 13.48
N ASP A 112 -14.14 27.55 13.26
CA ASP A 112 -13.15 28.63 13.39
C ASP A 112 -12.88 29.31 12.04
N ILE A 113 -13.66 30.35 11.71
CA ILE A 113 -13.50 31.13 10.46
C ILE A 113 -12.11 31.79 10.41
N LYS A 114 -11.58 32.26 11.54
CA LYS A 114 -10.25 32.89 11.60
C LYS A 114 -9.14 31.87 11.32
N GLY A 115 -9.29 30.67 11.87
CA GLY A 115 -8.40 29.55 11.61
C GLY A 115 -8.41 29.10 10.15
N ILE A 116 -9.58 29.01 9.54
CA ILE A 116 -9.73 28.70 8.10
C ILE A 116 -8.97 29.74 7.25
N ILE A 117 -9.17 31.04 7.50
CA ILE A 117 -8.47 32.09 6.75
C ILE A 117 -6.95 31.99 6.95
N ARG A 118 -6.50 31.77 8.18
CA ARG A 118 -5.07 31.60 8.50
C ARG A 118 -4.48 30.40 7.78
N ALA A 119 -5.15 29.25 7.77
CA ALA A 119 -4.72 28.03 7.10
C ALA A 119 -4.65 28.22 5.58
N VAL A 120 -5.65 28.86 4.97
CA VAL A 120 -5.64 29.17 3.53
C VAL A 120 -4.44 30.07 3.17
N VAL A 121 -4.16 31.11 3.94
CA VAL A 121 -3.01 31.99 3.70
C VAL A 121 -1.69 31.21 3.86
N ALA A 122 -1.55 30.40 4.92
CA ALA A 122 -0.35 29.60 5.15
C ALA A 122 -0.11 28.57 4.01
N ASN A 123 -1.15 27.86 3.58
CA ASN A 123 -1.08 26.88 2.51
C ASN A 123 -0.74 27.50 1.14
N ILE A 124 -1.28 28.69 0.83
CA ILE A 124 -0.91 29.44 -0.38
C ILE A 124 0.55 29.92 -0.31
N THR A 125 0.98 30.41 0.86
CA THR A 125 2.34 30.95 1.03
C THR A 125 3.42 29.87 0.96
N ASN A 126 3.13 28.66 1.46
CA ASN A 126 4.06 27.55 1.51
C ASN A 126 3.97 26.59 0.29
N GLY A 127 3.03 26.84 -0.63
CA GLY A 127 2.86 26.05 -1.87
C GLY A 127 2.32 24.63 -1.65
N GLY A 128 1.75 24.34 -0.47
CA GLY A 128 1.21 23.02 -0.11
C GLY A 128 0.30 23.07 1.10
N ILE A 129 -0.35 21.95 1.45
CA ILE A 129 -1.23 21.84 2.62
C ILE A 129 -0.35 21.67 3.88
N THR A 130 -0.02 22.78 4.52
CA THR A 130 0.84 22.81 5.73
C THR A 130 0.05 22.99 7.03
N GLN A 131 -1.22 23.42 6.96
CA GLN A 131 -2.08 23.61 8.14
C GLN A 131 -3.50 23.12 7.88
N GLY A 132 -4.01 22.28 8.80
CA GLY A 132 -5.42 21.91 8.89
C GLY A 132 -6.24 23.04 9.53
N ALA A 133 -7.53 23.13 9.20
CA ALA A 133 -8.45 24.13 9.73
C ALA A 133 -9.75 23.49 10.30
N SER A 134 -9.76 22.21 10.56
CA SER A 134 -10.92 21.52 11.16
C SER A 134 -10.88 21.68 12.67
N THR A 135 -12.03 22.01 13.25
CA THR A 135 -12.17 22.14 14.72
C THR A 135 -12.31 20.77 15.38
N ILE A 136 -12.09 20.69 16.71
CA ILE A 136 -12.32 19.49 17.54
C ILE A 136 -13.77 18.99 17.32
N THR A 137 -14.75 19.88 17.31
CA THR A 137 -16.17 19.51 17.09
C THR A 137 -16.41 18.95 15.70
N GLN A 138 -15.71 19.47 14.66
CA GLN A 138 -15.79 18.93 13.32
C GLN A 138 -15.18 17.55 13.21
N GLN A 139 -14.05 17.31 13.89
CA GLN A 139 -13.43 15.99 13.95
C GLN A 139 -14.34 15.00 14.70
N LEU A 140 -14.93 15.38 15.81
CA LEU A 140 -15.90 14.56 16.55
C LEU A 140 -17.12 14.23 15.68
N ALA A 141 -17.72 15.24 15.01
CA ALA A 141 -18.86 15.05 14.11
C ALA A 141 -18.55 14.07 12.98
N LYS A 142 -17.35 14.21 12.37
CA LYS A 142 -16.86 13.32 11.33
C LYS A 142 -16.73 11.89 11.84
N ASN A 143 -16.01 11.70 12.93
CA ASN A 143 -15.64 10.37 13.44
C ASN A 143 -16.83 9.57 13.99
N THR A 144 -17.88 10.27 14.47
CA THR A 144 -19.05 9.61 15.10
C THR A 144 -20.22 9.40 14.16
N PHE A 145 -20.47 10.34 13.21
CA PHE A 145 -21.74 10.35 12.47
C PHE A 145 -21.60 10.32 10.95
N LEU A 146 -20.40 10.54 10.40
CA LEU A 146 -20.22 10.70 8.96
C LEU A 146 -19.34 9.59 8.40
N THR A 147 -19.51 9.34 7.09
CA THR A 147 -18.60 8.45 6.36
C THR A 147 -17.24 9.10 6.15
N GLN A 148 -16.22 8.30 5.90
CA GLN A 148 -14.85 8.76 5.67
C GLN A 148 -14.64 9.34 4.25
N ASP A 149 -15.70 9.52 3.47
CA ASP A 149 -15.64 10.05 2.10
C ASP A 149 -14.99 11.43 2.03
N VAL A 150 -14.00 11.58 1.15
CA VAL A 150 -13.36 12.87 0.90
C VAL A 150 -14.15 13.66 -0.14
N THR A 151 -15.34 14.15 0.25
CA THR A 151 -16.22 14.91 -0.63
C THR A 151 -16.55 16.28 -0.05
N TRP A 152 -16.84 17.26 -0.93
CA TRP A 152 -17.32 18.58 -0.50
C TRP A 152 -18.65 18.48 0.26
N GLU A 153 -19.50 17.51 -0.08
CA GLU A 153 -20.78 17.27 0.56
C GLU A 153 -20.60 16.81 2.02
N ARG A 154 -19.70 15.86 2.24
CA ARG A 154 -19.34 15.44 3.60
C ARG A 154 -18.79 16.61 4.42
N LYS A 155 -17.93 17.48 3.83
CA LYS A 155 -17.41 18.64 4.56
C LYS A 155 -18.52 19.65 4.92
N ILE A 156 -19.53 19.82 4.09
CA ILE A 156 -20.72 20.63 4.44
C ILE A 156 -21.52 19.97 5.56
N LYS A 157 -21.75 18.65 5.51
CA LYS A 157 -22.41 17.89 6.58
C LYS A 157 -21.67 18.06 7.91
N GLU A 158 -20.35 17.90 7.91
CA GLU A 158 -19.47 18.09 9.06
C GLU A 158 -19.61 19.49 9.68
N ILE A 159 -19.56 20.55 8.86
CA ILE A 159 -19.72 21.93 9.29
C ILE A 159 -21.10 22.17 9.93
N ILE A 160 -22.16 21.73 9.28
CA ILE A 160 -23.53 21.95 9.78
C ILE A 160 -23.75 21.13 11.07
N LEU A 161 -23.28 19.89 11.09
CA LEU A 161 -23.44 19.04 12.27
C LEU A 161 -22.67 19.56 13.47
N SER A 162 -21.42 20.02 13.28
CA SER A 162 -20.62 20.61 14.35
C SER A 162 -21.29 21.82 14.99
N GLU A 163 -21.89 22.73 14.18
CA GLU A 163 -22.64 23.87 14.69
C GLU A 163 -23.86 23.45 15.54
N LYS A 164 -24.52 22.35 15.15
CA LYS A 164 -25.69 21.84 15.88
C LYS A 164 -25.30 21.10 17.16
N LEU A 165 -24.20 20.36 17.15
CA LEU A 165 -23.66 19.71 18.36
C LEU A 165 -23.25 20.75 19.40
N GLU A 166 -22.61 21.84 18.99
CA GLU A 166 -22.23 22.95 19.89
C GLU A 166 -23.45 23.70 20.50
N LYS A 167 -24.61 23.61 19.88
CA LYS A 167 -25.87 24.12 20.46
C LYS A 167 -26.49 23.17 21.46
N LYS A 168 -26.13 21.90 21.43
CA LYS A 168 -26.71 20.84 22.25
C LYS A 168 -25.85 20.47 23.46
N PHE A 169 -24.53 20.43 23.28
CA PHE A 169 -23.55 20.03 24.27
C PHE A 169 -22.64 21.19 24.65
N THR A 170 -22.15 21.21 25.87
CA THR A 170 -21.15 22.15 26.34
C THR A 170 -19.78 21.85 25.73
N LYS A 171 -18.86 22.81 25.78
CA LYS A 171 -17.48 22.63 25.32
C LYS A 171 -16.76 21.49 26.05
N ASP A 172 -16.99 21.37 27.35
CA ASP A 172 -16.38 20.32 28.17
C ASP A 172 -16.93 18.94 27.81
N GLU A 173 -18.23 18.81 27.55
CA GLU A 173 -18.82 17.56 27.04
C GLU A 173 -18.30 17.21 25.64
N ILE A 174 -18.17 18.19 24.75
CA ILE A 174 -17.62 17.96 23.40
C ILE A 174 -16.16 17.49 23.48
N LEU A 175 -15.35 18.10 24.35
CA LEU A 175 -13.96 17.71 24.54
C LEU A 175 -13.84 16.33 25.20
N GLU A 176 -14.70 16.02 26.18
CA GLU A 176 -14.85 14.69 26.76
C GLU A 176 -15.14 13.65 25.68
N PHE A 177 -16.16 13.88 24.86
CA PHE A 177 -16.52 12.98 23.76
C PHE A 177 -15.37 12.84 22.76
N TYR A 178 -14.69 13.93 22.41
CA TYR A 178 -13.55 13.91 21.50
C TYR A 178 -12.41 13.05 22.04
N LEU A 179 -11.97 13.30 23.27
CA LEU A 179 -10.86 12.59 23.90
C LEU A 179 -11.12 11.11 24.12
N ASN A 180 -12.39 10.70 24.28
CA ASN A 180 -12.77 9.30 24.39
C ASN A 180 -13.01 8.62 23.03
N ASN A 181 -13.07 9.37 21.91
CA ASN A 181 -13.38 8.82 20.58
C ASN A 181 -12.25 8.93 19.57
N ILE A 182 -11.19 9.67 19.89
CA ILE A 182 -10.08 9.86 18.98
C ILE A 182 -9.20 8.61 18.93
N TYR A 183 -8.72 8.28 17.72
CA TYR A 183 -7.86 7.15 17.47
C TYR A 183 -6.38 7.49 17.70
N PHE A 184 -5.68 6.68 18.47
CA PHE A 184 -4.28 6.84 18.82
C PHE A 184 -3.35 5.81 18.13
N GLY A 185 -3.81 5.10 17.11
CA GLY A 185 -3.06 4.00 16.52
C GLY A 185 -3.19 2.69 17.31
N ASN A 186 -2.72 1.60 16.72
CA ASN A 186 -2.60 0.29 17.37
C ASN A 186 -3.86 -0.21 18.10
N GLY A 187 -5.06 0.14 17.59
CA GLY A 187 -6.35 -0.26 18.19
C GLY A 187 -6.81 0.59 19.37
N TYR A 188 -6.03 1.57 19.82
CA TYR A 188 -6.39 2.39 20.99
C TYR A 188 -7.32 3.54 20.62
N TYR A 189 -8.56 3.46 21.10
CA TYR A 189 -9.56 4.53 21.02
C TYR A 189 -9.77 5.16 22.38
N GLY A 190 -9.66 6.48 22.42
CA GLY A 190 -9.74 7.26 23.64
C GLY A 190 -8.43 7.35 24.40
N ILE A 191 -8.30 8.47 25.13
CA ILE A 191 -7.07 8.87 25.80
C ILE A 191 -6.67 7.90 26.92
N GLU A 192 -7.64 7.37 27.68
CA GLU A 192 -7.35 6.43 28.77
C GLU A 192 -6.83 5.09 28.21
N ALA A 193 -7.45 4.58 27.13
CA ALA A 193 -6.98 3.38 26.47
C ALA A 193 -5.55 3.57 25.92
N ALA A 194 -5.25 4.75 25.35
CA ALA A 194 -3.91 5.07 24.86
C ALA A 194 -2.89 5.17 26.00
N CYS A 195 -3.25 5.78 27.14
CA CYS A 195 -2.37 5.85 28.31
C CYS A 195 -2.03 4.45 28.84
N ARG A 196 -3.02 3.57 28.91
CA ARG A 196 -2.82 2.18 29.36
C ARG A 196 -2.01 1.38 28.35
N GLY A 197 -2.37 1.43 27.10
CA GLY A 197 -1.72 0.66 26.06
C GLY A 197 -0.27 1.06 25.82
N TYR A 198 0.03 2.35 25.75
CA TYR A 198 1.39 2.80 25.48
C TYR A 198 2.28 2.93 26.73
N PHE A 199 1.70 3.13 27.92
CA PHE A 199 2.51 3.41 29.12
C PHE A 199 2.18 2.49 30.31
N GLY A 200 1.14 1.64 30.21
CA GLY A 200 0.67 0.83 31.34
C GLY A 200 0.13 1.69 32.50
N LYS A 201 -0.32 2.92 32.24
CA LYS A 201 -0.72 3.92 33.24
C LYS A 201 -2.14 4.42 32.98
N THR A 202 -2.85 4.81 34.02
CA THR A 202 -4.07 5.58 33.88
C THR A 202 -3.77 7.01 33.44
N ILE A 203 -4.76 7.74 32.92
CA ILE A 203 -4.62 9.15 32.51
C ILE A 203 -4.15 10.04 33.67
N SER A 204 -4.53 9.73 34.93
CA SER A 204 -4.13 10.48 36.12
C SER A 204 -2.68 10.22 36.55
N GLU A 205 -2.07 9.13 36.11
CA GLU A 205 -0.68 8.74 36.40
C GLU A 205 0.29 9.17 35.32
N THR A 206 -0.22 9.59 34.15
CA THR A 206 0.59 9.97 32.96
C THR A 206 1.23 11.36 33.19
N SER A 207 2.49 11.50 32.83
CA SER A 207 3.22 12.75 32.89
C SER A 207 2.83 13.72 31.77
N LEU A 208 3.17 15.03 31.97
CA LEU A 208 3.01 16.04 30.92
C LEU A 208 3.75 15.64 29.61
N SER A 209 4.91 15.02 29.75
CA SER A 209 5.71 14.54 28.62
C SER A 209 4.99 13.44 27.82
N GLU A 210 4.47 12.44 28.53
CA GLU A 210 3.73 11.34 27.94
C GLU A 210 2.44 11.82 27.27
N ILE A 211 1.70 12.75 27.89
CA ILE A 211 0.51 13.34 27.27
C ILE A 211 0.85 14.17 26.01
N ALA A 212 1.93 14.94 26.03
CA ALA A 212 2.39 15.67 24.86
C ALA A 212 2.83 14.71 23.73
N PHE A 213 3.38 13.55 24.10
CA PHE A 213 3.71 12.48 23.16
C PHE A 213 2.43 11.88 22.55
N LEU A 214 1.44 11.50 23.36
CA LEU A 214 0.16 10.98 22.86
C LEU A 214 -0.59 11.99 21.99
N SER A 215 -0.61 13.28 22.35
CA SER A 215 -1.29 14.31 21.56
C SER A 215 -0.66 14.52 20.17
N SER A 216 0.50 13.92 19.91
CA SER A 216 1.17 13.93 18.62
C SER A 216 0.57 12.95 17.62
N ILE A 217 0.01 11.84 18.11
CA ILE A 217 -0.38 10.65 17.33
C ILE A 217 -1.63 10.89 16.45
N PRO A 218 -2.74 11.48 16.96
CA PRO A 218 -4.00 11.56 16.21
C PRO A 218 -3.92 12.32 14.89
N ASN A 219 -2.93 13.16 14.71
CA ASN A 219 -2.72 13.89 13.46
C ASN A 219 -2.38 12.96 12.28
N ASN A 220 -1.55 11.95 12.54
CA ASN A 220 -1.23 10.86 11.60
C ASN A 220 -0.70 9.67 12.42
N PRO A 221 -1.58 8.75 12.87
CA PRO A 221 -1.22 7.64 13.76
C PRO A 221 -0.14 6.71 13.20
N GLN A 222 -0.09 6.51 11.89
CA GLN A 222 0.94 5.69 11.27
C GLN A 222 2.31 6.38 11.25
N LYS A 223 2.34 7.69 10.93
CA LYS A 223 3.59 8.48 10.90
C LYS A 223 4.19 8.69 12.29
N TYR A 224 3.34 8.75 13.31
CA TYR A 224 3.70 9.02 14.69
C TYR A 224 3.39 7.83 15.61
N ASP A 225 3.54 6.63 15.06
CA ASP A 225 3.36 5.38 15.80
C ASP A 225 4.48 5.24 16.86
N PRO A 226 4.14 5.10 18.14
CA PRO A 226 5.11 4.93 19.21
C PRO A 226 6.02 3.71 19.07
N TYR A 227 5.55 2.63 18.46
CA TYR A 227 6.30 1.39 18.32
C TYR A 227 7.28 1.42 17.15
N THR A 228 6.87 2.01 16.03
CA THR A 228 7.66 1.97 14.79
C THR A 228 8.34 3.29 14.42
N ASN A 229 7.85 4.43 14.95
CA ASN A 229 8.34 5.78 14.64
C ASN A 229 8.59 6.63 15.90
N TYR A 230 9.13 6.01 16.94
CA TYR A 230 9.35 6.63 18.26
C TYR A 230 10.02 8.00 18.20
N GLU A 231 11.14 8.14 17.47
CA GLU A 231 11.89 9.38 17.37
C GLU A 231 11.09 10.52 16.72
N LYS A 232 10.35 10.24 15.66
CA LYS A 232 9.46 11.22 14.99
C LYS A 232 8.36 11.68 15.94
N THR A 233 7.82 10.76 16.75
CA THR A 233 6.80 11.06 17.74
C THR A 233 7.39 11.90 18.88
N LEU A 234 8.62 11.60 19.28
CA LEU A 234 9.37 12.37 20.27
C LEU A 234 9.67 13.81 19.79
N GLU A 235 10.09 13.97 18.54
CA GLU A 235 10.25 15.31 17.94
C GLU A 235 8.95 16.10 17.96
N ARG A 236 7.83 15.45 17.60
CA ARG A 236 6.52 16.09 17.61
C ARG A 236 6.05 16.39 19.02
N ARG A 237 6.33 15.55 20.05
CA ARG A 237 6.16 15.86 21.47
C ARG A 237 6.81 17.19 21.83
N ASN A 238 8.04 17.41 21.40
CA ASN A 238 8.76 18.66 21.65
C ASN A 238 8.06 19.87 21.01
N LEU A 239 7.46 19.70 19.83
CA LEU A 239 6.63 20.73 19.20
C LEU A 239 5.37 21.03 20.01
N VAL A 240 4.68 19.99 20.53
CA VAL A 240 3.51 20.13 21.41
C VAL A 240 3.87 20.93 22.64
N LEU A 241 4.92 20.55 23.38
CA LEU A 241 5.39 21.25 24.58
C LEU A 241 5.76 22.72 24.31
N ASN A 242 6.42 23.00 23.19
CA ASN A 242 6.70 24.37 22.77
C ASN A 242 5.42 25.16 22.47
N THR A 243 4.44 24.52 21.85
CA THR A 243 3.15 25.17 21.54
C THR A 243 2.39 25.46 22.83
N MET A 244 2.30 24.51 23.77
CA MET A 244 1.68 24.70 25.09
C MET A 244 2.33 25.86 25.86
N TYR A 245 3.65 25.97 25.82
CA TYR A 245 4.37 27.08 26.43
C TYR A 245 4.05 28.44 25.78
N ASN A 246 4.05 28.49 24.44
CA ASN A 246 3.79 29.73 23.71
C ASN A 246 2.34 30.22 23.89
N GLU A 247 1.39 29.32 24.04
CA GLU A 247 -0.01 29.64 24.36
C GLU A 247 -0.26 29.86 25.87
N GLY A 248 0.76 29.74 26.70
CA GLY A 248 0.67 29.99 28.15
C GLY A 248 0.01 28.87 28.98
N ALA A 249 -0.18 27.69 28.37
CA ALA A 249 -0.79 26.54 29.03
C ALA A 249 0.16 25.85 30.03
N ILE A 250 1.48 26.00 29.87
CA ILE A 250 2.50 25.48 30.79
C ILE A 250 3.59 26.53 31.05
N SER A 251 4.30 26.41 32.18
CA SER A 251 5.45 27.25 32.45
C SER A 251 6.70 26.85 31.66
N GLY A 252 7.69 27.77 31.56
CA GLY A 252 8.97 27.45 30.93
C GLY A 252 9.74 26.33 31.66
N LEU A 253 9.57 26.22 32.99
CA LEU A 253 10.16 25.15 33.78
C LEU A 253 9.51 23.80 33.48
N ASP A 254 8.17 23.74 33.42
CA ASP A 254 7.44 22.52 33.13
C ASP A 254 7.80 22.00 31.70
N ARG A 255 7.92 22.93 30.74
CA ARG A 255 8.38 22.60 29.39
C ARG A 255 9.76 21.94 29.40
N GLU A 256 10.74 22.54 30.08
CA GLU A 256 12.12 21.98 30.07
C GLU A 256 12.18 20.64 30.82
N LEU A 257 11.47 20.49 31.93
CA LEU A 257 11.38 19.21 32.64
C LEU A 257 10.75 18.14 31.75
N ALA A 258 9.60 18.42 31.12
CA ALA A 258 8.92 17.47 30.25
C ALA A 258 9.75 17.10 29.01
N ARG A 259 10.61 17.98 28.49
CA ARG A 259 11.51 17.68 27.38
C ARG A 259 12.64 16.73 27.74
N THR A 260 13.08 16.73 28.99
CA THR A 260 14.14 15.84 29.50
C THR A 260 13.60 14.54 30.07
N ASP A 261 12.28 14.44 30.21
CA ASP A 261 11.61 13.24 30.69
C ASP A 261 11.72 12.11 29.67
N GLU A 262 12.20 10.96 30.10
CA GLU A 262 12.31 9.76 29.25
C GLU A 262 10.94 9.09 29.15
N ILE A 263 10.51 8.81 27.92
CA ILE A 263 9.26 8.13 27.67
C ILE A 263 9.56 6.65 27.44
N VAL A 264 9.01 5.80 28.29
CA VAL A 264 9.08 4.35 28.15
C VAL A 264 7.75 3.88 27.56
N VAL A 265 7.78 3.43 26.31
CA VAL A 265 6.64 2.82 25.65
C VAL A 265 6.64 1.33 26.02
N VAL A 266 5.55 0.88 26.62
CA VAL A 266 5.31 -0.55 26.90
C VAL A 266 4.46 -1.12 25.79
N GLN A 267 4.68 -2.37 25.45
CA GLN A 267 3.82 -3.07 24.52
C GLN A 267 2.72 -3.78 25.30
N ASP A 268 1.47 -3.39 25.08
CA ASP A 268 0.34 -4.03 25.74
C ASP A 268 -0.05 -5.31 24.98
N ASP A 269 -0.24 -6.38 25.73
CA ASP A 269 -0.48 -7.73 25.19
C ASP A 269 -1.95 -8.00 24.85
N GLU A 270 -2.86 -7.05 25.06
CA GLU A 270 -4.32 -7.31 24.98
C GLU A 270 -4.93 -7.35 23.55
N GLN A 271 -4.24 -6.90 22.51
CA GLN A 271 -4.74 -6.98 21.12
C GLN A 271 -3.70 -7.59 20.17
N LYS A 272 -3.62 -8.90 20.19
CA LYS A 272 -2.74 -9.66 19.29
C LYS A 272 -3.55 -10.13 18.08
N LEU A 273 -3.29 -9.52 16.92
CA LEU A 273 -3.79 -10.06 15.67
C LEU A 273 -2.84 -11.16 15.20
N ASP A 274 -3.39 -12.29 14.78
CA ASP A 274 -2.62 -13.32 14.11
C ASP A 274 -2.25 -12.92 12.66
N TYR A 275 -1.51 -13.76 11.93
CA TYR A 275 -1.11 -13.46 10.56
C TYR A 275 -2.31 -13.30 9.61
N VAL A 276 -3.39 -14.05 9.83
CA VAL A 276 -4.61 -13.98 9.02
C VAL A 276 -5.38 -12.71 9.30
N GLU A 277 -5.58 -12.39 10.57
CA GLU A 277 -6.26 -11.18 11.03
C GLU A 277 -5.53 -9.91 10.56
N THR A 278 -4.19 -9.89 10.69
CA THR A 278 -3.34 -8.81 10.20
C THR A 278 -3.54 -8.58 8.69
N TYR A 279 -3.59 -9.65 7.90
CA TYR A 279 -3.79 -9.55 6.45
C TYR A 279 -5.23 -9.13 6.09
N ILE A 280 -6.25 -9.65 6.79
CA ILE A 280 -7.64 -9.22 6.60
C ILE A 280 -7.78 -7.73 6.88
N PHE A 281 -7.18 -7.29 7.97
CA PHE A 281 -7.20 -5.90 8.39
C PHE A 281 -6.57 -4.97 7.34
N TYR A 282 -5.41 -5.36 6.83
CA TYR A 282 -4.74 -4.68 5.72
C TYR A 282 -5.61 -4.63 4.46
N CYS A 283 -6.17 -5.75 4.03
CA CYS A 283 -7.01 -5.81 2.83
C CYS A 283 -8.31 -5.01 2.99
N ALA A 284 -8.96 -5.07 4.16
CA ALA A 284 -10.21 -4.36 4.42
C ALA A 284 -10.00 -2.83 4.44
N THR A 285 -8.92 -2.36 5.09
CA THR A 285 -8.54 -0.95 5.09
C THR A 285 -8.34 -0.44 3.66
N ARG A 286 -7.55 -1.15 2.84
CA ARG A 286 -7.28 -0.78 1.45
C ARG A 286 -8.55 -0.83 0.57
N ALA A 287 -9.42 -1.81 0.78
CA ALA A 287 -10.69 -1.91 0.07
C ALA A 287 -11.60 -0.70 0.36
N LEU A 288 -11.66 -0.23 1.60
CA LEU A 288 -12.38 0.99 1.98
C LEU A 288 -11.73 2.25 1.38
N MET A 289 -10.39 2.36 1.38
CA MET A 289 -9.67 3.46 0.74
C MET A 289 -9.98 3.52 -0.77
N GLN A 290 -9.90 2.40 -1.47
CA GLN A 290 -10.18 2.30 -2.91
C GLN A 290 -11.63 2.65 -3.23
N LYS A 291 -12.57 2.14 -2.45
CA LYS A 291 -14.01 2.47 -2.56
C LYS A 291 -14.25 3.97 -2.49
N ASN A 292 -13.46 4.68 -1.71
CA ASN A 292 -13.57 6.13 -1.52
C ASN A 292 -12.63 6.94 -2.43
N GLY A 293 -12.16 6.31 -3.51
CA GLY A 293 -11.47 6.98 -4.61
C GLY A 293 -9.95 7.11 -4.45
N PHE A 294 -9.34 6.44 -3.45
CA PHE A 294 -7.90 6.39 -3.37
C PHE A 294 -7.33 5.46 -4.45
N VAL A 295 -6.34 5.95 -5.20
CA VAL A 295 -5.65 5.21 -6.26
C VAL A 295 -4.28 4.79 -5.76
N PHE A 296 -4.05 3.49 -5.65
CA PHE A 296 -2.75 2.94 -5.27
C PHE A 296 -1.76 3.10 -6.43
N ARG A 297 -0.60 3.68 -6.12
CA ARG A 297 0.53 3.85 -7.05
C ARG A 297 1.77 3.23 -6.45
N TYR A 298 2.64 2.67 -7.28
CA TYR A 298 3.90 2.03 -6.89
C TYR A 298 5.10 2.56 -7.69
N MET A 299 4.84 3.54 -8.59
CA MET A 299 5.83 4.26 -9.36
C MET A 299 5.55 5.75 -9.23
N PHE A 300 6.59 6.54 -9.02
CA PHE A 300 6.52 7.98 -8.78
C PHE A 300 7.44 8.73 -9.73
N ASP A 301 7.05 9.95 -10.09
CA ASP A 301 7.82 10.78 -11.01
C ASP A 301 9.12 11.30 -10.38
N ASN A 302 9.12 11.48 -9.07
CA ASN A 302 10.24 11.96 -8.27
C ASN A 302 9.95 11.78 -6.77
N GLU A 303 10.98 11.95 -5.93
CA GLU A 303 10.92 11.81 -4.47
C GLU A 303 9.83 12.69 -3.82
N ASN A 304 9.62 13.92 -4.29
CA ASN A 304 8.57 14.79 -3.75
C ASN A 304 7.14 14.29 -4.09
N ASP A 305 6.94 13.67 -5.26
CA ASP A 305 5.66 13.04 -5.61
C ASP A 305 5.39 11.82 -4.73
N GLU A 306 6.41 11.03 -4.42
CA GLU A 306 6.36 9.90 -3.49
C GLU A 306 6.04 10.37 -2.07
N GLU A 307 6.74 11.38 -1.55
CA GLU A 307 6.49 11.92 -0.20
C GLU A 307 5.05 12.44 -0.04
N ILE A 308 4.52 13.15 -1.03
CA ILE A 308 3.13 13.63 -1.02
C ILE A 308 2.14 12.46 -1.02
N TYR A 309 2.41 11.43 -1.82
CA TYR A 309 1.58 10.23 -1.86
C TYR A 309 1.62 9.49 -0.53
N ASP A 310 2.79 9.28 0.06
CA ASP A 310 2.96 8.56 1.32
C ASP A 310 2.29 9.28 2.49
N GLU A 311 2.36 10.61 2.54
CA GLU A 311 1.65 11.37 3.56
C GLU A 311 0.12 11.22 3.40
N GLN A 312 -0.38 11.25 2.17
CA GLN A 312 -1.80 11.05 1.90
C GLN A 312 -2.24 9.61 2.20
N TYR A 313 -1.44 8.61 1.79
CA TYR A 313 -1.68 7.21 2.04
C TYR A 313 -1.73 6.93 3.55
N SER A 314 -0.68 7.28 4.30
CA SER A 314 -0.59 7.06 5.74
C SER A 314 -1.77 7.64 6.51
N ARG A 315 -2.16 8.87 6.15
CA ARG A 315 -3.30 9.53 6.79
C ARG A 315 -4.62 8.79 6.51
N LEU A 316 -4.90 8.47 5.25
CA LEU A 316 -6.14 7.80 4.87
C LEU A 316 -6.17 6.36 5.39
N TYR A 317 -5.03 5.66 5.34
CA TYR A 317 -4.90 4.32 5.89
C TYR A 317 -5.27 4.30 7.37
N SER A 318 -4.68 5.18 8.19
CA SER A 318 -5.01 5.31 9.62
C SER A 318 -6.50 5.63 9.84
N GLU A 319 -7.09 6.49 9.00
CA GLU A 319 -8.50 6.87 9.11
C GLU A 319 -9.44 5.69 8.84
N TYR A 320 -9.19 4.90 7.79
CA TYR A 320 -10.00 3.72 7.46
C TYR A 320 -9.71 2.54 8.38
N GLN A 321 -8.48 2.37 8.81
CA GLN A 321 -8.10 1.41 9.85
C GLN A 321 -8.89 1.67 11.12
N ALA A 322 -8.95 2.92 11.57
CA ALA A 322 -9.76 3.34 12.69
C ALA A 322 -11.23 2.95 12.54
N SER A 323 -11.78 3.13 11.34
CA SER A 323 -13.18 2.81 11.08
C SER A 323 -13.51 1.31 11.19
N LEU A 324 -12.54 0.42 10.97
CA LEU A 324 -12.74 -1.02 11.12
C LEU A 324 -13.05 -1.43 12.55
N PHE A 325 -12.53 -0.72 13.54
CA PHE A 325 -12.81 -1.03 14.95
C PHE A 325 -14.16 -0.52 15.44
N THR A 326 -14.69 0.53 14.82
CA THR A 326 -15.87 1.26 15.36
C THR A 326 -17.07 1.28 14.43
N GLY A 327 -16.88 0.90 13.16
CA GLY A 327 -17.88 1.08 12.10
C GLY A 327 -18.91 -0.05 11.97
N GLY A 328 -18.82 -1.10 12.78
CA GLY A 328 -19.78 -2.20 12.76
C GLY A 328 -19.84 -2.99 11.45
N TYR A 329 -18.74 -3.01 10.72
CA TYR A 329 -18.66 -3.68 9.43
C TYR A 329 -18.84 -5.20 9.53
N ARG A 330 -19.38 -5.79 8.47
CA ARG A 330 -19.40 -7.24 8.24
C ARG A 330 -18.50 -7.53 7.05
N ILE A 331 -17.32 -8.08 7.33
CA ILE A 331 -16.24 -8.30 6.36
C ILE A 331 -16.24 -9.77 5.97
N TYR A 332 -16.55 -10.06 4.73
CA TYR A 332 -16.57 -11.43 4.20
C TYR A 332 -15.27 -11.67 3.43
N THR A 333 -14.55 -12.72 3.80
CA THR A 333 -13.25 -13.03 3.24
C THR A 333 -13.25 -14.29 2.39
N SER A 334 -12.20 -14.46 1.60
CA SER A 334 -11.90 -15.67 0.83
C SER A 334 -11.03 -16.67 1.60
N ILE A 335 -10.73 -16.41 2.87
CA ILE A 335 -9.88 -17.29 3.69
C ILE A 335 -10.60 -18.60 3.94
N GLU A 336 -9.98 -19.70 3.56
CA GLU A 336 -10.44 -21.07 3.73
C GLU A 336 -9.75 -21.69 4.96
N PRO A 337 -10.41 -21.79 6.13
CA PRO A 337 -9.77 -22.16 7.40
C PRO A 337 -9.07 -23.52 7.41
N ASP A 338 -9.62 -24.50 6.70
CA ASP A 338 -9.01 -25.81 6.51
C ASP A 338 -7.66 -25.71 5.79
N LYS A 339 -7.61 -24.91 4.71
CA LYS A 339 -6.37 -24.68 3.95
C LYS A 339 -5.39 -23.80 4.71
N GLN A 340 -5.89 -22.82 5.47
CA GLN A 340 -5.06 -22.00 6.34
C GLN A 340 -4.32 -22.86 7.38
N THR A 341 -5.04 -23.77 8.04
CA THR A 341 -4.46 -24.68 9.03
C THR A 341 -3.40 -25.58 8.40
N LEU A 342 -3.69 -26.18 7.25
CA LEU A 342 -2.76 -27.06 6.54
C LEU A 342 -1.51 -26.30 6.05
N LEU A 343 -1.66 -25.04 5.62
CA LEU A 343 -0.53 -24.24 5.17
C LEU A 343 0.42 -23.89 6.34
N GLN A 344 -0.14 -23.47 7.48
CA GLN A 344 0.65 -23.20 8.68
C GLN A 344 1.37 -24.47 9.13
N GLN A 345 0.67 -25.60 9.20
CA GLN A 345 1.26 -26.90 9.57
C GLN A 345 2.40 -27.29 8.62
N ALA A 346 2.24 -27.12 7.31
CA ALA A 346 3.28 -27.45 6.35
C ALA A 346 4.54 -26.59 6.53
N VAL A 347 4.38 -25.29 6.85
CA VAL A 347 5.52 -24.40 7.15
C VAL A 347 6.22 -24.82 8.43
N ASP A 348 5.47 -25.10 9.50
CA ASP A 348 6.03 -25.47 10.80
C ASP A 348 6.75 -26.81 10.76
N GLU A 349 6.14 -27.83 10.17
CA GLU A 349 6.73 -29.16 10.00
C GLU A 349 7.93 -29.16 9.05
N GLY A 350 7.82 -28.37 7.94
CA GLY A 350 8.89 -28.26 6.95
C GLY A 350 10.17 -27.63 7.48
N LEU A 351 10.07 -26.86 8.57
CA LEU A 351 11.19 -26.17 9.24
C LEU A 351 11.46 -26.67 10.67
N ALA A 352 10.83 -27.77 11.11
CA ALA A 352 10.89 -28.25 12.48
C ALA A 352 12.31 -28.60 12.96
N GLU A 353 13.24 -28.89 12.04
CA GLU A 353 14.65 -29.20 12.39
C GLU A 353 15.44 -27.91 12.84
N PHE A 354 14.91 -26.73 12.64
CA PHE A 354 15.51 -25.45 13.03
C PHE A 354 14.77 -24.87 14.24
N ASP A 355 15.31 -25.07 15.41
CA ASP A 355 14.69 -24.74 16.70
C ASP A 355 15.31 -23.49 17.38
N SER A 356 16.31 -22.86 16.74
CA SER A 356 16.93 -21.65 17.26
C SER A 356 15.95 -20.48 17.27
N VAL A 357 15.84 -19.81 18.43
CA VAL A 357 15.02 -18.61 18.63
C VAL A 357 15.91 -17.43 19.06
N ASN A 358 15.47 -16.22 18.76
CA ASN A 358 16.09 -14.99 19.24
C ASN A 358 15.74 -14.69 20.71
N GLU A 359 16.15 -13.53 21.23
CA GLU A 359 15.89 -13.10 22.61
C GLU A 359 14.39 -12.94 22.91
N ASP A 360 13.56 -12.67 21.89
CA ASP A 360 12.12 -12.52 21.99
C ASP A 360 11.34 -13.84 21.84
N GLY A 361 12.03 -14.97 21.71
CA GLY A 361 11.41 -16.27 21.50
C GLY A 361 10.96 -16.54 20.07
N ILE A 362 11.30 -15.66 19.11
CA ILE A 362 10.96 -15.79 17.70
C ILE A 362 11.97 -16.69 17.00
N TYR A 363 11.50 -17.68 16.22
CA TYR A 363 12.38 -18.52 15.41
C TYR A 363 13.26 -17.67 14.49
N GLU A 364 14.57 -17.93 14.51
CA GLU A 364 15.51 -17.20 13.64
C GLU A 364 15.30 -17.53 12.16
N LEU A 365 15.13 -18.82 11.83
CA LEU A 365 14.78 -19.24 10.47
C LEU A 365 13.27 -19.19 10.32
N GLN A 366 12.82 -18.48 9.31
CA GLN A 366 11.41 -18.22 9.02
C GLN A 366 10.97 -18.82 7.68
N GLY A 367 9.67 -19.02 7.56
CA GLY A 367 9.00 -19.37 6.32
C GLY A 367 7.74 -18.55 6.17
N ALA A 368 7.48 -18.07 4.96
CA ALA A 368 6.23 -17.37 4.63
C ALA A 368 5.61 -17.98 3.38
N SER A 369 4.28 -17.96 3.32
CA SER A 369 3.58 -18.59 2.21
C SER A 369 2.24 -17.89 1.92
N THR A 370 1.84 -17.89 0.64
CA THR A 370 0.55 -17.38 0.18
C THR A 370 -0.06 -18.37 -0.79
N CYS A 371 -1.31 -18.74 -0.55
CA CYS A 371 -2.12 -19.58 -1.43
C CYS A 371 -3.28 -18.78 -2.02
N ILE A 372 -3.40 -18.77 -3.35
CA ILE A 372 -4.47 -18.12 -4.11
C ILE A 372 -5.38 -19.21 -4.69
N ASN A 373 -6.68 -19.03 -4.54
CA ASN A 373 -7.70 -19.82 -5.22
C ASN A 373 -7.80 -19.31 -6.67
N ASN A 374 -7.48 -20.15 -7.64
CA ASN A 374 -7.37 -19.77 -9.06
C ASN A 374 -8.72 -19.49 -9.71
N ASP A 375 -9.83 -20.00 -9.18
CA ASP A 375 -11.18 -19.70 -9.69
C ASP A 375 -11.60 -18.26 -9.36
N THR A 376 -11.12 -17.70 -8.25
CA THR A 376 -11.47 -16.35 -7.79
C THR A 376 -10.35 -15.34 -7.95
N GLY A 377 -9.10 -15.78 -8.02
CA GLY A 377 -7.89 -14.93 -7.96
C GLY A 377 -7.61 -14.36 -6.55
N MET A 378 -8.36 -14.79 -5.52
CA MET A 378 -8.25 -14.26 -4.16
C MET A 378 -7.42 -15.18 -3.26
N VAL A 379 -6.83 -14.59 -2.21
CA VAL A 379 -6.02 -15.33 -1.23
C VAL A 379 -6.91 -16.21 -0.39
N ALA A 380 -6.66 -17.53 -0.43
CA ALA A 380 -7.37 -18.55 0.32
C ALA A 380 -6.69 -18.89 1.65
N ALA A 381 -5.35 -18.77 1.71
CA ALA A 381 -4.56 -18.96 2.93
C ALA A 381 -3.28 -18.14 2.88
N ILE A 382 -2.81 -17.68 4.05
CA ILE A 382 -1.62 -16.85 4.18
C ILE A 382 -0.89 -17.15 5.48
N VAL A 383 0.42 -17.38 5.41
CA VAL A 383 1.30 -17.64 6.55
C VAL A 383 2.43 -16.63 6.55
N GLY A 384 2.47 -15.78 7.56
CA GLY A 384 3.48 -14.71 7.70
C GLY A 384 4.75 -15.13 8.44
N GLY A 385 4.78 -16.33 9.00
CA GLY A 385 5.91 -16.86 9.75
C GLY A 385 5.59 -18.23 10.35
N ARG A 386 6.56 -18.83 11.01
CA ARG A 386 6.36 -20.06 11.79
C ARG A 386 5.47 -19.76 12.98
N SER A 387 4.69 -20.76 13.43
CA SER A 387 3.96 -20.69 14.69
C SER A 387 4.95 -20.48 15.83
N GLN A 388 4.70 -19.48 16.63
CA GLN A 388 5.57 -19.15 17.76
C GLN A 388 4.69 -18.76 18.96
N ASP A 389 5.16 -19.13 20.13
CA ASP A 389 4.49 -18.84 21.39
C ASP A 389 4.97 -17.46 21.90
N THR A 390 4.87 -16.45 21.02
CA THR A 390 5.21 -15.07 21.36
C THR A 390 3.96 -14.22 21.36
N GLU A 391 3.92 -13.35 22.34
CA GLU A 391 2.85 -12.41 22.51
C GLU A 391 3.15 -11.12 21.70
N GLY A 392 2.15 -10.59 20.97
CA GLY A 392 2.23 -9.30 20.30
C GLY A 392 2.17 -9.33 18.77
N TYR A 393 2.24 -8.15 18.15
CA TYR A 393 2.23 -7.94 16.70
C TYR A 393 3.43 -8.64 16.08
N THR A 394 3.19 -9.70 15.34
CA THR A 394 4.23 -10.39 14.60
C THR A 394 4.27 -9.91 13.15
N LEU A 395 5.49 -9.72 12.62
CA LEU A 395 5.72 -9.38 11.22
C LEU A 395 5.11 -10.43 10.30
N ASN A 396 4.10 -10.05 9.50
CA ASN A 396 3.55 -10.91 8.46
C ASN A 396 4.43 -10.85 7.20
N ARG A 397 5.41 -11.75 7.12
CA ARG A 397 6.41 -11.77 6.05
C ARG A 397 5.83 -12.06 4.67
N ALA A 398 4.61 -12.57 4.62
CA ALA A 398 3.99 -12.90 3.34
C ALA A 398 3.68 -11.67 2.48
N TYR A 399 3.41 -10.50 3.09
CA TYR A 399 3.11 -9.26 2.37
C TYR A 399 3.88 -8.03 2.85
N GLN A 400 4.51 -8.08 4.04
CA GLN A 400 5.29 -6.98 4.61
C GLN A 400 6.80 -7.14 4.37
N SER A 401 7.27 -8.37 4.09
CA SER A 401 8.68 -8.65 3.86
C SER A 401 8.95 -8.83 2.37
N TYR A 402 9.95 -8.13 1.86
CA TYR A 402 10.38 -8.18 0.46
C TYR A 402 11.73 -8.86 0.39
N ARG A 403 11.81 -9.96 -0.39
CA ARG A 403 13.00 -10.80 -0.47
C ARG A 403 13.35 -11.07 -1.93
N GLN A 404 14.63 -11.24 -2.23
CA GLN A 404 15.05 -11.52 -3.60
C GLN A 404 14.53 -12.90 -4.05
N PRO A 405 13.74 -12.96 -5.13
CA PRO A 405 13.11 -14.21 -5.58
C PRO A 405 14.08 -15.17 -6.27
N GLY A 406 15.29 -14.71 -6.59
CA GLY A 406 16.23 -15.49 -7.39
C GLY A 406 15.59 -15.92 -8.72
N SER A 407 15.92 -17.12 -9.18
CA SER A 407 15.44 -17.63 -10.48
C SER A 407 13.93 -17.86 -10.58
N SER A 408 13.16 -17.76 -9.49
CA SER A 408 11.70 -17.92 -9.56
C SER A 408 11.00 -16.77 -10.27
N ILE A 409 11.65 -15.62 -10.45
CA ILE A 409 11.09 -14.48 -11.20
C ILE A 409 11.16 -14.65 -12.72
N LYS A 410 12.09 -15.46 -13.24
CA LYS A 410 12.37 -15.62 -14.68
C LYS A 410 11.14 -15.86 -15.54
N PRO A 411 10.16 -16.68 -15.13
CA PRO A 411 8.93 -16.84 -15.89
C PRO A 411 8.17 -15.54 -16.10
N LEU A 412 8.15 -14.65 -15.11
CA LEU A 412 7.29 -13.46 -15.13
C LEU A 412 7.89 -12.31 -15.95
N ASN A 413 9.20 -12.05 -15.82
CA ASN A 413 9.80 -10.86 -16.42
C ASN A 413 10.77 -11.15 -17.59
N VAL A 414 11.13 -12.42 -17.82
CA VAL A 414 12.06 -12.81 -18.90
C VAL A 414 11.36 -13.63 -19.98
N TYR A 415 10.89 -14.81 -19.60
CA TYR A 415 10.53 -15.82 -20.59
C TYR A 415 9.12 -15.69 -21.13
N THR A 416 8.12 -15.34 -20.31
CA THR A 416 6.76 -15.06 -20.84
C THR A 416 6.75 -13.81 -21.70
N PRO A 417 7.41 -12.69 -21.33
CA PRO A 417 7.61 -11.55 -22.25
C PRO A 417 8.29 -11.92 -23.56
N TYR A 418 9.27 -12.85 -23.54
CA TYR A 418 9.93 -13.32 -24.76
C TYR A 418 8.99 -14.13 -25.66
N LEU A 419 8.17 -15.01 -25.06
CA LEU A 419 7.14 -15.75 -25.78
C LEU A 419 6.10 -14.82 -26.45
N GLU A 420 5.74 -13.70 -25.82
CA GLU A 420 4.84 -12.69 -26.41
C GLU A 420 5.37 -12.03 -27.69
N LEU A 421 6.68 -12.03 -27.87
CA LEU A 421 7.32 -11.52 -29.09
C LEU A 421 7.26 -12.52 -30.26
N GLY A 422 6.50 -13.62 -30.13
CA GLY A 422 6.29 -14.62 -31.20
C GLY A 422 7.26 -15.79 -31.14
N HIS A 423 7.96 -15.99 -30.05
CA HIS A 423 8.82 -17.15 -29.83
C HIS A 423 8.04 -18.33 -29.27
N ASN A 424 8.55 -19.55 -29.52
CA ASN A 424 7.96 -20.81 -29.10
C ASN A 424 8.83 -21.52 -28.06
N PRO A 425 8.32 -22.50 -27.33
CA PRO A 425 9.10 -23.28 -26.34
C PRO A 425 10.36 -23.93 -26.92
N ASP A 426 10.35 -24.33 -28.19
CA ASP A 426 11.47 -24.90 -28.93
C ASP A 426 12.40 -23.87 -29.60
N SER A 427 12.08 -22.58 -29.53
CA SER A 427 12.96 -21.50 -30.01
C SER A 427 14.34 -21.57 -29.34
N LEU A 428 15.40 -21.37 -30.15
CA LEU A 428 16.77 -21.45 -29.65
C LEU A 428 17.18 -20.17 -28.96
N VAL A 429 17.69 -20.31 -27.74
CA VAL A 429 18.30 -19.25 -26.95
C VAL A 429 19.75 -19.55 -26.63
N SER A 430 20.52 -18.52 -26.34
CA SER A 430 21.98 -18.64 -26.11
C SER A 430 22.30 -18.87 -24.63
N ASP A 431 22.75 -20.07 -24.27
CA ASP A 431 23.38 -20.35 -22.97
C ASP A 431 24.91 -20.25 -23.09
N THR A 432 25.41 -19.08 -23.45
CA THR A 432 26.83 -18.77 -23.56
C THR A 432 27.20 -17.68 -22.56
N TYR A 433 28.42 -17.77 -22.02
CA TYR A 433 28.93 -16.71 -21.15
C TYR A 433 29.10 -15.41 -21.92
N THR A 434 28.53 -14.35 -21.41
CA THR A 434 28.72 -12.98 -21.86
C THR A 434 29.61 -12.23 -20.88
N SER A 435 30.58 -11.45 -21.37
CA SER A 435 31.48 -10.67 -20.51
C SER A 435 30.69 -9.73 -19.59
N GLY A 436 30.91 -9.85 -18.28
CA GLY A 436 30.13 -9.13 -17.27
C GLY A 436 28.82 -9.79 -16.89
N GLY A 437 28.42 -10.88 -17.55
CA GLY A 437 27.22 -11.65 -17.22
C GLY A 437 27.44 -12.68 -16.09
N PRO A 438 26.35 -13.31 -15.63
CA PRO A 438 26.39 -14.26 -14.52
C PRO A 438 27.03 -15.61 -14.95
N LYS A 439 27.48 -16.34 -13.93
CA LYS A 439 27.81 -17.77 -14.10
C LYS A 439 26.53 -18.61 -13.98
N ASN A 440 26.44 -19.68 -14.75
CA ASN A 440 25.47 -20.72 -14.48
C ASN A 440 25.76 -21.40 -13.13
N ALA A 441 24.73 -21.76 -12.37
CA ALA A 441 24.89 -22.37 -11.04
C ALA A 441 25.67 -23.69 -11.07
N ASP A 442 25.55 -24.46 -12.16
CA ASP A 442 26.29 -25.68 -12.42
C ASP A 442 27.66 -25.47 -13.10
N GLY A 443 28.00 -24.22 -13.42
CA GLY A 443 29.23 -23.85 -14.12
C GLY A 443 29.29 -24.31 -15.58
N VAL A 444 28.25 -24.89 -16.15
CA VAL A 444 28.21 -25.47 -17.49
C VAL A 444 27.45 -24.58 -18.45
N TYR A 445 28.03 -24.34 -19.62
CA TYR A 445 27.40 -23.58 -20.72
C TYR A 445 27.12 -24.55 -21.88
N LEU A 446 25.87 -24.57 -22.35
CA LEU A 446 25.39 -25.53 -23.34
C LEU A 446 25.33 -24.97 -24.76
N GLY A 447 25.66 -23.69 -24.96
CA GLY A 447 25.55 -23.03 -26.27
C GLY A 447 24.13 -22.71 -26.63
N ALA A 448 23.72 -23.05 -27.87
CA ALA A 448 22.35 -22.90 -28.30
C ALA A 448 21.49 -24.06 -27.75
N ILE A 449 20.45 -23.72 -27.00
CA ILE A 449 19.49 -24.67 -26.40
C ILE A 449 18.08 -24.17 -26.60
N THR A 450 17.07 -25.03 -26.51
CA THR A 450 15.67 -24.60 -26.57
C THR A 450 15.31 -23.77 -25.36
N LEU A 451 14.36 -22.83 -25.51
CA LEU A 451 13.84 -21.98 -24.45
C LEU A 451 13.34 -22.82 -23.26
N GLU A 452 12.53 -23.85 -23.52
CA GLU A 452 12.04 -24.78 -22.50
C GLU A 452 13.21 -25.39 -21.69
N LYS A 453 14.26 -25.86 -22.35
CA LYS A 453 15.44 -26.44 -21.70
C LYS A 453 16.20 -25.39 -20.87
N ALA A 454 16.26 -24.13 -21.31
CA ALA A 454 16.87 -23.05 -20.55
C ALA A 454 16.10 -22.76 -19.25
N VAL A 455 14.77 -22.87 -19.28
CA VAL A 455 13.89 -22.74 -18.09
C VAL A 455 14.06 -23.93 -17.14
N TRP A 456 13.98 -25.16 -17.65
CA TRP A 456 14.11 -26.38 -16.82
C TRP A 456 15.43 -26.45 -16.10
N LEU A 457 16.52 -26.13 -16.77
CA LEU A 457 17.85 -26.10 -16.17
C LEU A 457 18.14 -24.79 -15.42
N SER A 458 17.18 -23.88 -15.42
CA SER A 458 17.27 -22.55 -14.79
C SER A 458 18.56 -21.79 -15.14
N LYS A 459 19.02 -21.88 -16.41
CA LYS A 459 20.29 -21.33 -16.88
C LYS A 459 20.33 -19.79 -16.72
N ASN A 460 21.32 -19.32 -15.99
CA ASN A 460 21.47 -17.88 -15.72
C ASN A 460 21.94 -17.12 -16.96
N ALA A 461 22.90 -17.69 -17.72
CA ALA A 461 23.40 -17.07 -18.93
C ALA A 461 22.31 -16.96 -20.00
N ALA A 462 21.44 -17.97 -20.14
CA ALA A 462 20.32 -17.92 -21.09
C ALA A 462 19.30 -16.84 -20.68
N ALA A 463 18.92 -16.78 -19.40
CA ALA A 463 18.02 -15.74 -18.90
C ALA A 463 18.57 -14.33 -19.11
N TRP A 464 19.83 -14.13 -18.82
CA TRP A 464 20.54 -12.86 -19.02
C TRP A 464 20.55 -12.42 -20.49
N ASN A 465 20.88 -13.35 -21.41
CA ASN A 465 20.96 -13.06 -22.84
C ASN A 465 19.57 -12.78 -23.43
N VAL A 466 18.54 -13.55 -23.03
CA VAL A 466 17.14 -13.28 -23.42
C VAL A 466 16.67 -11.93 -22.88
N TYR A 467 16.97 -11.62 -21.62
CA TYR A 467 16.57 -10.34 -21.03
C TYR A 467 17.26 -9.14 -21.66
N GLN A 468 18.51 -9.32 -22.09
CA GLN A 468 19.20 -8.30 -22.88
C GLN A 468 18.55 -8.08 -24.25
N GLU A 469 18.05 -9.15 -24.88
CA GLU A 469 17.35 -9.11 -26.18
C GLU A 469 16.02 -8.36 -26.08
N ILE A 470 15.17 -8.72 -25.10
CA ILE A 470 13.87 -8.06 -24.89
C ILE A 470 13.96 -6.68 -24.25
N THR A 471 15.08 -6.33 -23.70
CA THR A 471 15.42 -5.18 -22.84
C THR A 471 14.85 -5.28 -21.42
N PRO A 472 15.60 -4.86 -20.38
CA PRO A 472 15.11 -4.84 -19.00
C PRO A 472 13.83 -4.04 -18.82
N SER A 473 13.70 -2.89 -19.48
CA SER A 473 12.49 -2.05 -19.38
C SER A 473 11.24 -2.76 -19.86
N TYR A 474 11.33 -3.55 -20.93
CA TYR A 474 10.18 -4.32 -21.41
C TYR A 474 9.78 -5.42 -20.41
N GLY A 475 10.76 -6.18 -19.90
CA GLY A 475 10.48 -7.24 -18.92
C GLY A 475 9.96 -6.71 -17.56
N MET A 476 10.51 -5.58 -17.09
CA MET A 476 10.04 -4.97 -15.83
C MET A 476 8.63 -4.43 -15.92
N GLN A 477 8.19 -3.97 -17.09
CA GLN A 477 6.85 -3.44 -17.26
C GLN A 477 5.77 -4.45 -16.89
N PHE A 478 6.00 -5.75 -17.12
CA PHE A 478 5.05 -6.79 -16.73
C PHE A 478 4.90 -6.90 -15.21
N LEU A 479 5.98 -6.75 -14.44
CA LEU A 479 5.92 -6.73 -12.98
C LEU A 479 5.19 -5.48 -12.47
N ILE A 480 5.46 -4.31 -13.05
CA ILE A 480 4.76 -3.06 -12.71
C ILE A 480 3.27 -3.19 -13.03
N ASP A 481 2.92 -3.75 -14.17
CA ASP A 481 1.54 -3.96 -14.58
C ASP A 481 0.79 -4.95 -13.68
N MET A 482 1.50 -5.86 -13.02
CA MET A 482 1.01 -6.74 -11.95
C MET A 482 1.14 -6.15 -10.55
N GLU A 483 1.42 -4.84 -10.44
CA GLU A 483 1.45 -4.09 -9.18
C GLU A 483 2.49 -4.62 -8.17
N PHE A 484 3.66 -5.08 -8.65
CA PHE A 484 4.79 -5.34 -7.76
C PHE A 484 5.26 -4.02 -7.14
N LYS A 485 5.24 -3.94 -5.81
CA LYS A 485 5.26 -2.67 -5.09
C LYS A 485 6.64 -2.03 -4.98
N ARG A 486 7.69 -2.85 -4.97
CA ARG A 486 9.04 -2.43 -4.58
C ARG A 486 10.06 -2.54 -5.71
N ILE A 487 9.63 -2.17 -6.92
CA ILE A 487 10.54 -2.05 -8.05
C ILE A 487 11.23 -0.69 -7.99
N ASP A 488 12.55 -0.70 -7.80
CA ASP A 488 13.35 0.53 -7.81
C ASP A 488 13.55 1.03 -9.25
N PRO A 489 13.07 2.25 -9.60
CA PRO A 489 13.11 2.75 -10.97
C PRO A 489 14.55 3.08 -11.45
N VAL A 490 15.52 3.15 -10.56
CA VAL A 490 16.91 3.47 -10.88
C VAL A 490 17.78 2.22 -10.96
N ASN A 491 17.66 1.32 -9.99
CA ASN A 491 18.59 0.20 -9.81
C ASN A 491 18.08 -1.11 -10.42
N ASP A 492 16.76 -1.35 -10.48
CA ASP A 492 16.20 -2.65 -10.89
C ASP A 492 16.05 -2.80 -12.40
N TYR A 493 16.20 -1.72 -13.19
CA TYR A 493 16.15 -1.75 -14.66
C TYR A 493 17.45 -2.24 -15.31
N GLY A 494 18.28 -2.94 -14.54
CA GLY A 494 19.50 -3.58 -15.00
C GLY A 494 19.28 -5.05 -15.37
N LEU A 495 20.28 -5.66 -16.03
CA LEU A 495 20.24 -7.08 -16.43
C LEU A 495 20.16 -8.05 -15.23
N ALA A 496 20.55 -7.61 -14.01
CA ALA A 496 20.42 -8.38 -12.78
C ALA A 496 18.96 -8.75 -12.46
N GLY A 497 18.00 -7.93 -12.89
CA GLY A 497 16.57 -8.21 -12.77
C GLY A 497 16.13 -9.53 -13.41
N SER A 498 16.86 -10.02 -14.42
CA SER A 498 16.63 -11.34 -15.04
C SER A 498 16.84 -12.53 -14.08
N LEU A 499 17.56 -12.30 -13.00
CA LEU A 499 17.90 -13.31 -11.99
C LEU A 499 17.26 -13.02 -10.62
N GLY A 500 16.37 -12.03 -10.54
CA GLY A 500 15.74 -11.59 -9.30
C GLY A 500 16.66 -10.78 -8.39
N GLY A 501 17.71 -10.17 -8.95
CA GLY A 501 18.59 -9.26 -8.22
C GLY A 501 17.97 -7.88 -8.10
N PHE A 502 16.88 -7.76 -7.31
CA PHE A 502 16.18 -6.52 -7.05
C PHE A 502 16.73 -5.83 -5.80
N THR A 503 16.61 -4.52 -5.76
CA THR A 503 17.04 -3.68 -4.63
C THR A 503 16.35 -4.09 -3.33
N TYR A 504 15.03 -4.17 -3.36
CA TYR A 504 14.23 -4.56 -2.19
C TYR A 504 13.76 -6.02 -2.25
N GLY A 505 13.45 -6.54 -3.43
CA GLY A 505 12.89 -7.87 -3.61
C GLY A 505 11.37 -7.86 -3.81
N VAL A 506 10.74 -9.01 -3.55
CA VAL A 506 9.31 -9.25 -3.76
C VAL A 506 8.70 -10.04 -2.59
N SER A 507 7.40 -9.92 -2.38
CA SER A 507 6.66 -10.68 -1.37
C SER A 507 6.10 -12.00 -1.91
N THR A 508 5.72 -12.94 -1.02
CA THR A 508 5.07 -14.18 -1.44
C THR A 508 3.68 -13.94 -2.03
N VAL A 509 2.97 -12.88 -1.59
CA VAL A 509 1.69 -12.45 -2.18
C VAL A 509 1.88 -12.05 -3.64
N GLU A 510 2.89 -11.23 -3.96
CA GLU A 510 3.18 -10.82 -5.34
C GLU A 510 3.60 -12.00 -6.22
N MET A 511 4.45 -12.88 -5.70
CA MET A 511 4.88 -14.07 -6.44
C MET A 511 3.71 -15.03 -6.70
N ALA A 512 2.86 -15.29 -5.72
CA ALA A 512 1.65 -16.10 -5.92
C ALA A 512 0.72 -15.48 -6.97
N SER A 513 0.51 -14.15 -6.91
CA SER A 513 -0.32 -13.43 -7.87
C SER A 513 0.23 -13.44 -9.29
N GLY A 514 1.55 -13.27 -9.44
CA GLY A 514 2.21 -13.35 -10.75
C GLY A 514 2.05 -14.73 -11.41
N PHE A 515 2.21 -15.81 -10.64
CA PHE A 515 2.03 -17.17 -11.15
C PHE A 515 0.55 -17.54 -11.34
N ALA A 516 -0.35 -17.03 -10.50
CA ALA A 516 -1.80 -17.14 -10.73
C ALA A 516 -2.22 -16.47 -12.04
N THR A 517 -1.55 -15.38 -12.42
CA THR A 517 -1.77 -14.71 -13.71
C THR A 517 -1.42 -15.64 -14.91
N LEU A 518 -0.33 -16.41 -14.82
CA LEU A 518 0.01 -17.40 -15.85
C LEU A 518 -1.07 -18.49 -15.95
N ASN A 519 -1.55 -19.02 -14.82
CA ASN A 519 -2.62 -20.02 -14.78
C ASN A 519 -3.98 -19.49 -15.29
N ASN A 520 -4.22 -18.18 -15.17
CA ASN A 520 -5.46 -17.51 -15.57
C ASN A 520 -5.37 -16.89 -16.97
N ASP A 521 -4.71 -17.58 -17.93
CA ASP A 521 -4.58 -17.11 -19.30
C ASP A 521 -4.02 -15.67 -19.42
N GLY A 522 -3.05 -15.34 -18.58
CA GLY A 522 -2.39 -14.02 -18.59
C GLY A 522 -3.20 -12.89 -17.96
N LYS A 523 -4.30 -13.18 -17.29
CA LYS A 523 -5.16 -12.18 -16.65
C LYS A 523 -4.84 -12.07 -15.16
N PHE A 524 -4.35 -10.92 -14.77
CA PHE A 524 -4.04 -10.57 -13.40
C PHE A 524 -5.30 -10.19 -12.62
N VAL A 525 -5.41 -10.69 -11.41
CA VAL A 525 -6.34 -10.24 -10.38
C VAL A 525 -5.50 -9.67 -9.24
N ARG A 526 -5.85 -8.46 -8.78
CA ARG A 526 -5.15 -7.86 -7.63
C ARG A 526 -5.32 -8.76 -6.40
N PRO A 527 -4.22 -9.22 -5.77
CA PRO A 527 -4.30 -10.13 -4.64
C PRO A 527 -4.93 -9.44 -3.42
N GLY A 528 -5.84 -10.12 -2.76
CA GLY A 528 -6.53 -9.69 -1.56
C GLY A 528 -7.41 -10.80 -1.02
N CYS A 529 -7.94 -10.63 0.20
CA CYS A 529 -8.84 -11.61 0.80
C CYS A 529 -10.26 -11.10 1.06
N VAL A 530 -10.56 -9.81 0.79
CA VAL A 530 -11.88 -9.22 1.05
C VAL A 530 -12.79 -9.41 -0.14
N VAL A 531 -13.80 -10.26 0.01
CA VAL A 531 -14.83 -10.55 -1.00
C VAL A 531 -15.90 -9.45 -1.03
N LYS A 532 -16.37 -9.03 0.15
CA LYS A 532 -17.30 -7.90 0.29
C LYS A 532 -17.27 -7.34 1.71
N ILE A 533 -17.67 -6.08 1.83
CA ILE A 533 -17.93 -5.44 3.12
C ILE A 533 -19.34 -4.86 3.10
N THR A 534 -20.10 -5.12 4.17
CA THR A 534 -21.40 -4.48 4.41
C THR A 534 -21.38 -3.72 5.73
N ASP A 535 -22.31 -2.80 5.93
CA ASP A 535 -22.58 -2.22 7.25
C ASP A 535 -23.32 -3.20 8.17
N SER A 536 -23.59 -2.81 9.40
CA SER A 536 -24.34 -3.61 10.38
C SER A 536 -25.78 -3.89 9.97
N GLN A 537 -26.35 -3.11 9.02
CA GLN A 537 -27.69 -3.26 8.48
C GLN A 537 -27.74 -4.13 7.22
N GLY A 538 -26.57 -4.55 6.71
CA GLY A 538 -26.42 -5.38 5.52
C GLY A 538 -26.34 -4.60 4.19
N ASN A 539 -26.22 -3.27 4.22
CA ASN A 539 -26.02 -2.50 3.00
C ASN A 539 -24.60 -2.71 2.47
N MET A 540 -24.46 -2.92 1.15
CA MET A 540 -23.18 -3.15 0.50
C MET A 540 -22.32 -1.89 0.48
N ILE A 541 -21.11 -1.97 1.05
CA ILE A 541 -20.10 -0.93 1.04
C ILE A 541 -19.02 -1.23 0.00
N VAL A 542 -18.44 -2.42 0.04
CA VAL A 542 -17.45 -2.91 -0.93
C VAL A 542 -17.97 -4.20 -1.55
N ASP A 543 -17.86 -4.34 -2.87
CA ASP A 543 -18.21 -5.55 -3.62
C ASP A 543 -17.04 -5.96 -4.52
N ASN A 544 -16.34 -7.01 -4.12
CA ASN A 544 -15.23 -7.65 -4.86
C ASN A 544 -15.57 -9.10 -5.24
N GLN A 545 -16.85 -9.48 -5.29
CA GLN A 545 -17.25 -10.84 -5.65
C GLN A 545 -16.85 -11.21 -7.09
N ASN A 546 -16.69 -10.20 -7.94
CA ASN A 546 -16.18 -10.34 -9.29
C ASN A 546 -15.01 -9.34 -9.46
N PRO A 547 -13.80 -9.68 -9.01
CA PRO A 547 -12.68 -8.77 -9.06
C PRO A 547 -12.32 -8.41 -10.51
N GLU A 548 -11.83 -7.18 -10.69
CA GLU A 548 -11.34 -6.71 -11.97
C GLU A 548 -10.17 -7.58 -12.45
N GLN A 549 -10.18 -7.93 -13.73
CA GLN A 549 -9.12 -8.69 -14.39
C GLN A 549 -8.39 -7.79 -15.39
N LYS A 550 -7.07 -7.65 -15.23
CA LYS A 550 -6.21 -6.92 -16.17
C LYS A 550 -5.42 -7.91 -17.01
N VAL A 551 -5.49 -7.79 -18.34
CA VAL A 551 -4.67 -8.61 -19.24
C VAL A 551 -3.22 -8.14 -19.14
N ILE A 552 -2.33 -9.03 -18.70
CA ILE A 552 -0.87 -8.80 -18.60
C ILE A 552 -0.16 -9.54 -19.72
N TYR A 553 -0.46 -10.83 -19.91
CA TYR A 553 0.10 -11.66 -20.98
C TYR A 553 -0.99 -12.10 -21.95
N GLU A 554 -0.60 -12.36 -23.20
CA GLU A 554 -1.46 -13.09 -24.11
C GLU A 554 -1.69 -14.52 -23.60
N ALA A 555 -2.92 -15.01 -23.73
CA ALA A 555 -3.30 -16.33 -23.22
C ALA A 555 -2.39 -17.45 -23.75
N ASN A 556 -1.99 -17.36 -25.02
CA ASN A 556 -1.14 -18.38 -25.65
C ASN A 556 0.28 -18.37 -25.04
N ALA A 557 0.87 -17.19 -24.78
CA ALA A 557 2.18 -17.07 -24.14
C ALA A 557 2.15 -17.59 -22.69
N ALA A 558 1.09 -17.28 -21.93
CA ALA A 558 0.88 -17.79 -20.58
C ALA A 558 0.74 -19.32 -20.56
N ARG A 559 0.02 -19.91 -21.51
CA ARG A 559 -0.13 -21.36 -21.66
C ARG A 559 1.16 -22.06 -22.08
N MET A 560 1.95 -21.45 -22.99
CA MET A 560 3.29 -21.93 -23.35
C MET A 560 4.18 -21.97 -22.11
N MET A 561 4.20 -20.88 -21.30
CA MET A 561 4.99 -20.84 -20.07
C MET A 561 4.50 -21.87 -19.05
N THR A 562 3.19 -22.06 -18.90
CA THR A 562 2.61 -23.10 -18.04
C THR A 562 3.06 -24.49 -18.43
N SER A 563 3.08 -24.82 -19.74
CA SER A 563 3.61 -26.09 -20.23
C SER A 563 5.09 -26.27 -19.90
N ILE A 564 5.91 -25.24 -20.10
CA ILE A 564 7.34 -25.26 -19.77
C ILE A 564 7.56 -25.47 -18.26
N LEU A 565 6.75 -24.80 -17.43
CA LEU A 565 6.83 -24.91 -15.95
C LEU A 565 6.31 -26.28 -15.46
N HIS A 566 5.37 -26.89 -16.14
CA HIS A 566 4.97 -28.27 -15.89
C HIS A 566 6.14 -29.22 -16.14
N ASP A 567 6.83 -29.06 -17.25
CA ASP A 567 7.98 -29.86 -17.63
C ASP A 567 9.21 -29.61 -16.71
N ASP A 568 9.35 -28.41 -16.08
CA ASP A 568 10.37 -28.18 -15.04
C ASP A 568 10.19 -29.13 -13.84
N LEU A 569 8.95 -29.46 -13.48
CA LEU A 569 8.65 -30.42 -12.41
C LEU A 569 8.89 -31.89 -12.82
N LEU A 570 8.92 -32.17 -14.11
CA LEU A 570 9.21 -33.51 -14.63
C LEU A 570 10.71 -33.73 -14.91
N TYR A 571 11.38 -32.74 -15.47
CA TYR A 571 12.74 -32.89 -16.03
C TYR A 571 13.76 -31.89 -15.48
N GLY A 572 13.29 -30.81 -14.82
CA GLY A 572 14.12 -29.67 -14.44
C GLY A 572 14.52 -29.60 -12.99
N THR A 573 14.70 -28.37 -12.50
CA THR A 573 15.13 -28.10 -11.11
C THR A 573 14.07 -28.46 -10.10
N GLY A 574 12.80 -28.57 -10.49
CA GLY A 574 11.66 -28.94 -9.64
C GLY A 574 11.29 -30.44 -9.65
N LYS A 575 12.06 -31.30 -10.32
CA LYS A 575 11.67 -32.70 -10.64
C LYS A 575 11.26 -33.59 -9.45
N ASN A 576 11.59 -33.22 -8.24
CA ASN A 576 11.21 -33.96 -7.03
C ASN A 576 10.05 -33.29 -6.27
N ILE A 577 9.48 -32.23 -6.83
CA ILE A 577 8.38 -31.46 -6.26
C ILE A 577 7.17 -31.69 -7.15
N ASN A 578 6.38 -32.70 -6.81
CA ASN A 578 5.22 -33.08 -7.60
C ASN A 578 4.13 -33.64 -6.70
N ILE A 579 2.88 -33.41 -7.03
CA ILE A 579 1.74 -33.98 -6.32
C ILE A 579 1.35 -35.31 -6.96
N SER A 580 1.04 -36.30 -6.10
CA SER A 580 0.81 -37.69 -6.52
C SER A 580 -0.36 -37.84 -7.49
N ASP A 581 -1.45 -37.11 -7.22
CA ASP A 581 -2.70 -37.20 -7.98
C ASP A 581 -3.03 -35.88 -8.70
N GLY A 582 -2.02 -35.10 -9.12
CA GLY A 582 -2.26 -33.78 -9.72
C GLY A 582 -1.30 -33.42 -10.85
N ILE A 583 -1.74 -32.48 -11.68
CA ILE A 583 -0.92 -31.83 -12.69
C ILE A 583 -0.55 -30.46 -12.18
N ALA A 584 0.74 -30.25 -11.98
CA ALA A 584 1.28 -29.01 -11.44
C ALA A 584 2.32 -28.39 -12.38
N ALA A 585 2.52 -27.10 -12.24
CA ALA A 585 3.57 -26.31 -12.87
C ALA A 585 4.25 -25.46 -11.80
N GLY A 586 5.55 -25.22 -11.91
CA GLY A 586 6.24 -24.45 -10.86
C GLY A 586 7.68 -24.09 -11.21
N LYS A 587 8.26 -23.23 -10.34
CA LYS A 587 9.63 -22.76 -10.50
C LYS A 587 10.34 -22.59 -9.15
N THR A 588 11.57 -23.10 -9.09
CA THR A 588 12.50 -22.91 -7.98
C THR A 588 13.22 -21.57 -8.07
N GLY A 589 13.46 -20.94 -6.93
CA GLY A 589 14.31 -19.76 -6.78
C GLY A 589 15.32 -19.98 -5.66
N THR A 590 16.55 -19.55 -5.89
CA THR A 590 17.63 -19.58 -4.89
C THR A 590 18.49 -18.35 -5.15
N THR A 591 18.78 -17.57 -4.11
CA THR A 591 19.67 -16.42 -4.19
C THR A 591 21.14 -16.83 -4.03
N ASN A 592 22.04 -15.92 -4.35
CA ASN A 592 23.46 -16.09 -4.10
C ASN A 592 23.70 -16.37 -2.60
N ASP A 593 24.67 -17.21 -2.31
CA ASP A 593 25.02 -17.62 -0.95
C ASP A 593 23.85 -18.30 -0.18
N ASN A 594 22.84 -18.82 -0.90
CA ASN A 594 21.71 -19.55 -0.31
C ASN A 594 21.03 -18.79 0.85
N LYS A 595 20.83 -17.45 0.70
CA LYS A 595 20.22 -16.63 1.74
C LYS A 595 18.70 -16.69 1.72
N ASP A 596 18.11 -16.83 0.52
CA ASP A 596 16.68 -16.96 0.29
C ASP A 596 16.39 -18.15 -0.61
N GLY A 597 15.42 -18.94 -0.23
CA GLY A 597 14.84 -20.02 -1.04
C GLY A 597 13.39 -19.72 -1.36
N TYR A 598 13.02 -19.80 -2.65
CA TYR A 598 11.66 -19.66 -3.14
C TYR A 598 11.22 -20.89 -3.91
N PHE A 599 9.97 -21.27 -3.73
CA PHE A 599 9.26 -22.13 -4.66
C PHE A 599 7.88 -21.57 -4.93
N VAL A 600 7.53 -21.42 -6.19
CA VAL A 600 6.19 -21.00 -6.61
C VAL A 600 5.65 -22.02 -7.58
N GLY A 601 4.48 -22.58 -7.27
CA GLY A 601 3.86 -23.57 -8.13
C GLY A 601 2.34 -23.54 -8.04
N TYR A 602 1.70 -24.12 -9.03
CA TYR A 602 0.25 -24.10 -9.17
C TYR A 602 -0.30 -25.35 -9.86
N THR A 603 -1.57 -25.58 -9.62
CA THR A 603 -2.45 -26.47 -10.37
C THR A 603 -3.56 -25.63 -10.97
N ARG A 604 -4.55 -26.24 -11.62
CA ARG A 604 -5.75 -25.49 -12.04
C ARG A 604 -6.61 -24.98 -10.88
N TYR A 605 -6.38 -25.45 -9.66
CA TYR A 605 -7.16 -25.08 -8.48
C TYR A 605 -6.53 -23.98 -7.62
N TYR A 606 -5.24 -24.11 -7.34
CA TYR A 606 -4.54 -23.23 -6.40
C TYR A 606 -3.15 -22.87 -6.91
N THR A 607 -2.73 -21.66 -6.60
CA THR A 607 -1.35 -21.16 -6.76
C THR A 607 -0.75 -20.87 -5.40
N THR A 608 0.40 -21.47 -5.09
CA THR A 608 1.06 -21.28 -3.80
C THR A 608 2.52 -20.85 -3.98
N SER A 609 2.91 -19.79 -3.29
CA SER A 609 4.28 -19.28 -3.18
C SER A 609 4.80 -19.54 -1.79
N VAL A 610 6.00 -20.10 -1.67
CA VAL A 610 6.70 -20.36 -0.40
C VAL A 610 8.06 -19.71 -0.42
N TRP A 611 8.39 -18.98 0.63
CA TRP A 611 9.71 -18.44 0.91
C TRP A 611 10.26 -19.02 2.21
N VAL A 612 11.57 -19.27 2.26
CA VAL A 612 12.32 -19.66 3.47
C VAL A 612 13.61 -18.85 3.54
N GLY A 613 13.93 -18.31 4.70
CA GLY A 613 15.14 -17.52 4.93
C GLY A 613 15.20 -16.95 6.35
N TYR A 614 16.20 -16.13 6.61
CA TYR A 614 16.34 -15.35 7.84
C TYR A 614 15.84 -13.92 7.60
N ASP A 615 15.30 -13.28 8.62
CA ASP A 615 14.88 -11.87 8.54
C ASP A 615 16.06 -10.97 8.15
N MET A 616 17.20 -11.14 8.83
CA MET A 616 18.46 -10.56 8.37
C MET A 616 19.17 -11.58 7.45
N PRO A 617 19.33 -11.24 6.13
CA PRO A 617 19.83 -12.19 5.14
C PRO A 617 21.18 -12.79 5.50
N ARG A 618 21.23 -14.08 5.74
CA ARG A 618 22.46 -14.87 5.98
C ARG A 618 22.39 -16.22 5.29
N GLU A 619 23.55 -16.79 4.99
CA GLU A 619 23.67 -18.09 4.35
C GLU A 619 23.05 -19.21 5.22
N LEU A 620 22.28 -20.09 4.57
CA LEU A 620 21.85 -21.37 5.12
C LEU A 620 22.31 -22.48 4.19
N GLU A 621 23.27 -23.29 4.65
CA GLU A 621 23.76 -24.42 3.87
C GLU A 621 22.60 -25.38 3.55
N GLY A 622 22.48 -25.74 2.27
CA GLY A 622 21.42 -26.63 1.80
C GLY A 622 20.07 -25.95 1.51
N LEU A 623 19.96 -24.63 1.67
CA LEU A 623 18.78 -23.89 1.25
C LEU A 623 18.77 -23.69 -0.27
N TYR A 624 17.91 -24.45 -0.93
CA TYR A 624 17.57 -24.29 -2.35
C TYR A 624 16.05 -24.22 -2.50
N GLY A 625 15.56 -23.62 -3.56
CA GLY A 625 14.11 -23.59 -3.83
C GLY A 625 13.47 -24.97 -3.87
N ALA A 626 14.22 -26.00 -4.29
CA ALA A 626 13.78 -27.39 -4.31
C ALA A 626 13.84 -28.11 -2.94
N THR A 627 14.50 -27.55 -1.93
CA THR A 627 14.62 -28.18 -0.61
C THR A 627 13.45 -27.75 0.31
N TYR A 628 13.68 -26.86 1.26
CA TYR A 628 12.66 -26.46 2.23
C TYR A 628 11.41 -25.85 1.59
N PRO A 629 11.52 -24.83 0.70
CA PRO A 629 10.32 -24.24 0.08
C PRO A 629 9.53 -25.24 -0.75
N GLY A 630 10.25 -26.04 -1.56
CA GLY A 630 9.61 -27.05 -2.41
C GLY A 630 8.95 -28.16 -1.62
N ARG A 631 9.55 -28.64 -0.51
CA ARG A 631 8.95 -29.65 0.39
C ARG A 631 7.69 -29.12 1.08
N ILE A 632 7.73 -27.88 1.60
CA ILE A 632 6.57 -27.22 2.21
C ILE A 632 5.43 -27.12 1.20
N TRP A 633 5.74 -26.63 0.00
CA TRP A 633 4.76 -26.54 -1.09
C TRP A 633 4.16 -27.90 -1.44
N ASN A 634 5.01 -28.92 -1.59
CA ASN A 634 4.57 -30.28 -1.97
C ASN A 634 3.64 -30.88 -0.90
N GLN A 635 4.05 -30.81 0.36
CA GLN A 635 3.25 -31.32 1.50
C GLN A 635 1.89 -30.64 1.55
N TYR A 636 1.84 -29.32 1.43
CA TYR A 636 0.60 -28.56 1.46
C TYR A 636 -0.30 -28.87 0.27
N MET A 637 0.26 -28.80 -0.94
CA MET A 637 -0.53 -29.02 -2.16
C MET A 637 -1.05 -30.44 -2.28
N GLU A 638 -0.27 -31.44 -1.82
CA GLU A 638 -0.74 -32.84 -1.75
C GLU A 638 -2.02 -32.93 -0.91
N GLN A 639 -2.00 -32.35 0.31
CA GLN A 639 -3.13 -32.41 1.24
C GLN A 639 -4.38 -31.71 0.71
N ILE A 640 -4.24 -30.52 0.11
CA ILE A 640 -5.40 -29.75 -0.39
C ILE A 640 -5.96 -30.29 -1.70
N HIS A 641 -5.27 -31.24 -2.34
CA HIS A 641 -5.71 -31.89 -3.58
C HIS A 641 -6.27 -33.31 -3.34
N GLU A 642 -6.21 -33.82 -2.12
CA GLU A 642 -6.78 -35.11 -1.80
C GLU A 642 -8.26 -35.18 -2.20
N GLY A 643 -8.59 -36.13 -3.06
CA GLY A 643 -9.94 -36.35 -3.57
C GLY A 643 -10.46 -35.34 -4.61
N LYS A 644 -9.62 -34.39 -5.08
CA LYS A 644 -9.99 -33.50 -6.18
C LYS A 644 -9.90 -34.21 -7.53
N GLU A 645 -10.76 -33.81 -8.46
CA GLU A 645 -10.69 -34.26 -9.85
C GLU A 645 -9.40 -33.77 -10.51
N LEU A 646 -8.77 -34.65 -11.32
CA LEU A 646 -7.60 -34.25 -12.11
C LEU A 646 -8.00 -33.25 -13.18
N LYS A 647 -7.40 -32.06 -13.19
CA LYS A 647 -7.60 -31.03 -14.21
C LYS A 647 -6.30 -30.75 -14.96
N GLU A 648 -6.33 -30.90 -16.27
CA GLU A 648 -5.20 -30.54 -17.15
C GLU A 648 -5.15 -29.02 -17.38
N PHE A 649 -3.97 -28.52 -17.69
CA PHE A 649 -3.79 -27.15 -18.16
C PHE A 649 -4.30 -27.02 -19.60
N ASP A 650 -4.70 -25.81 -19.97
CA ASP A 650 -5.12 -25.53 -21.35
C ASP A 650 -3.93 -25.61 -22.31
N SER A 651 -4.17 -26.19 -23.48
CA SER A 651 -3.15 -26.33 -24.53
C SER A 651 -2.79 -24.97 -25.15
N TYR A 652 -1.59 -24.87 -25.66
CA TYR A 652 -1.10 -23.74 -26.46
C TYR A 652 -0.95 -24.12 -27.94
N THR A 653 -0.69 -23.12 -28.78
CA THR A 653 -0.38 -23.28 -30.19
C THR A 653 0.94 -22.58 -30.52
N ASN A 654 1.85 -23.23 -31.21
CA ASN A 654 3.07 -22.58 -31.67
C ASN A 654 2.75 -21.49 -32.69
N TYR A 655 3.49 -20.38 -32.62
CA TYR A 655 3.45 -19.34 -33.66
C TYR A 655 4.10 -19.88 -34.93
N ASP A 656 3.54 -19.51 -36.10
CA ASP A 656 4.10 -19.91 -37.39
C ASP A 656 5.46 -19.23 -37.64
N GLU A 657 6.51 -20.01 -37.91
CA GLU A 657 7.88 -19.50 -38.14
C GLU A 657 7.96 -18.48 -39.31
N ASN A 658 6.98 -18.46 -40.21
CA ASN A 658 6.91 -17.55 -41.35
C ASN A 658 6.35 -16.15 -41.02
N ASN A 659 5.88 -15.89 -39.77
CA ASN A 659 5.29 -14.62 -39.37
C ASN A 659 6.16 -13.80 -38.42
N SER A 660 7.33 -14.30 -38.07
CA SER A 660 8.24 -13.64 -37.07
C SER A 660 9.14 -12.53 -37.66
N GLY A 661 8.84 -12.02 -38.86
CA GLY A 661 9.73 -11.09 -39.54
C GLY A 661 9.06 -9.96 -40.31
N THR A 662 8.13 -9.17 -39.74
CA THR A 662 7.79 -7.85 -40.31
C THR A 662 7.06 -6.95 -39.32
N SER A 663 7.82 -6.24 -38.52
CA SER A 663 7.38 -4.97 -37.95
C SER A 663 8.58 -4.02 -37.82
N ALA A 664 9.11 -3.60 -38.98
CA ALA A 664 9.93 -2.41 -39.12
C ALA A 664 9.68 -1.79 -40.50
N ALA A 665 8.98 -0.66 -40.48
CA ALA A 665 8.93 0.41 -41.47
C ALA A 665 8.80 0.07 -42.96
N GLY A 666 7.73 0.50 -43.60
CA GLY A 666 7.63 0.65 -45.05
C GLY A 666 6.26 1.04 -45.51
N THR A 667 6.15 2.25 -45.86
CA THR A 667 5.06 2.97 -46.54
C THR A 667 4.50 2.27 -47.77
N ASP A 668 3.19 2.47 -47.98
CA ASP A 668 2.40 2.67 -49.21
C ASP A 668 1.68 1.52 -49.88
N SER A 669 0.40 1.76 -49.94
CA SER A 669 -0.58 1.72 -51.02
C SER A 669 -1.34 0.45 -51.34
N ASN A 670 -2.67 0.59 -51.11
CA ASN A 670 -3.80 0.09 -51.93
C ASN A 670 -4.02 -1.39 -52.23
N ASN A 671 -4.95 -2.04 -51.57
CA ASN A 671 -6.24 -2.34 -52.20
C ASN A 671 -7.22 -3.10 -51.29
N ALA A 672 -8.48 -2.88 -51.57
CA ALA A 672 -9.68 -3.28 -50.85
C ALA A 672 -9.87 -4.80 -50.68
N GLY A 673 -10.54 -5.17 -49.61
CA GLY A 673 -11.37 -6.39 -49.59
C GLY A 673 -11.46 -7.12 -48.25
N ASP A 674 -12.48 -6.76 -47.47
CA ASP A 674 -13.30 -7.58 -46.57
C ASP A 674 -12.73 -8.45 -45.42
N ASN A 675 -13.16 -8.02 -44.22
CA ASN A 675 -13.54 -8.83 -43.06
C ASN A 675 -12.49 -9.71 -42.36
N LEU A 676 -12.05 -9.26 -41.18
CA LEU A 676 -12.29 -9.94 -39.87
C LEU A 676 -11.56 -9.19 -38.78
N GLY A 677 -12.28 -8.94 -37.76
CA GLY A 677 -12.02 -8.68 -36.33
C GLY A 677 -10.66 -8.08 -35.92
N GLU A 678 -10.65 -6.76 -35.67
CA GLU A 678 -9.65 -6.04 -34.88
C GLU A 678 -9.68 -6.50 -33.42
N ASN A 679 -8.57 -6.99 -32.93
CA ASN A 679 -8.19 -6.85 -31.52
C ASN A 679 -6.77 -6.32 -31.50
N ALA A 680 -6.64 -5.01 -31.70
CA ALA A 680 -5.42 -4.26 -31.39
C ALA A 680 -5.54 -3.71 -29.98
N ARG A 681 -4.50 -3.93 -29.16
CA ARG A 681 -4.35 -3.24 -27.86
C ARG A 681 -4.43 -1.73 -28.10
N PRO A 682 -5.22 -0.97 -27.34
CA PRO A 682 -5.08 0.47 -27.35
C PRO A 682 -3.79 0.84 -26.60
N SER A 683 -2.85 1.46 -27.31
CA SER A 683 -1.82 2.28 -26.69
C SER A 683 -2.54 3.38 -25.90
N GLY A 684 -2.30 3.44 -24.61
CA GLY A 684 -2.88 4.44 -23.74
C GLY A 684 -2.28 5.81 -24.00
N ASP A 685 -2.86 6.55 -24.93
CA ASP A 685 -2.74 8.00 -24.95
C ASP A 685 -3.82 8.57 -24.02
N GLY A 686 -3.40 8.98 -22.86
CA GLY A 686 -4.23 9.70 -21.92
C GLY A 686 -4.51 11.11 -22.42
N ASP A 687 -5.65 11.30 -23.07
CA ASP A 687 -6.22 12.62 -23.29
C ASP A 687 -6.75 13.20 -21.97
N SER A 688 -5.87 13.91 -21.26
CA SER A 688 -6.28 14.83 -20.20
C SER A 688 -6.69 16.16 -20.82
N ASN A 689 -7.95 16.25 -21.18
CA ASN A 689 -8.58 17.52 -21.53
C ASN A 689 -8.83 18.32 -20.26
N MET A 690 -7.85 19.11 -19.79
CA MET A 690 -8.06 20.22 -18.87
C MET A 690 -7.85 21.52 -19.63
N ASN A 691 -8.96 22.16 -19.82
CA ASN A 691 -9.19 23.50 -20.32
C ASN A 691 -8.34 24.53 -19.52
N SER A 692 -7.20 24.97 -20.07
CA SER A 692 -6.47 26.13 -19.56
C SER A 692 -6.82 27.33 -20.38
N GLY A 693 -7.59 28.22 -19.75
CA GLY A 693 -7.85 29.57 -20.25
C GLY A 693 -6.54 30.34 -20.38
N ALA A 694 -6.32 30.84 -21.58
CA ALA A 694 -5.25 31.76 -21.94
C ALA A 694 -5.37 33.11 -21.22
N LEU A 695 -4.25 33.62 -20.74
CA LEU A 695 -4.02 35.05 -20.55
C LEU A 695 -2.69 35.43 -21.23
N PRO A 696 -2.56 36.69 -21.74
CA PRO A 696 -1.76 36.99 -22.89
C PRO A 696 -0.32 37.43 -22.60
N ASP A 697 0.47 37.41 -23.69
CA ASP A 697 1.83 37.87 -23.88
C ASP A 697 2.16 39.21 -23.24
N ALA A 698 3.32 39.30 -22.64
CA ALA A 698 4.09 40.53 -22.54
C ALA A 698 5.56 40.24 -22.91
N GLU A 699 5.91 40.65 -24.12
CA GLU A 699 7.26 40.82 -24.61
C GLU A 699 8.12 41.64 -23.64
N ARG A 700 9.37 41.21 -23.47
CA ARG A 700 10.54 42.13 -23.50
C ARG A 700 11.83 41.39 -23.83
N ASP A 701 12.29 41.78 -24.96
CA ASP A 701 13.57 41.68 -25.62
C ASP A 701 14.74 42.25 -24.80
N ILE A 702 15.95 41.95 -25.25
CA ILE A 702 17.31 42.49 -24.99
C ILE A 702 18.20 41.41 -24.29
N GLY A 703 19.27 40.86 -24.86
CA GLY A 703 20.12 41.25 -25.96
C GLY A 703 21.56 40.76 -25.63
N THR A 704 22.14 40.02 -26.55
CA THR A 704 23.58 39.96 -26.90
C THR A 704 24.64 39.92 -25.77
N GLY A 705 25.56 39.00 -25.78
CA GLY A 705 26.67 38.79 -26.62
C GLY A 705 27.80 38.01 -25.94
N ILE A 706 28.43 37.08 -26.68
CA ILE A 706 29.87 36.97 -26.96
C ILE A 706 30.80 36.80 -25.74
N ASP A 707 31.74 35.91 -25.62
CA ASP A 707 32.64 35.14 -26.44
C ASP A 707 33.43 34.14 -25.57
N SER A 708 33.75 33.03 -26.18
CA SER A 708 34.98 32.25 -26.22
C SER A 708 36.15 32.60 -25.27
N ASP A 709 36.79 31.62 -24.65
CA ASP A 709 38.09 31.06 -25.04
C ASP A 709 38.67 30.06 -24.00
N THR A 710 39.00 28.91 -24.53
CA THR A 710 40.23 28.08 -24.38
C THR A 710 41.18 28.31 -23.21
N ASN A 711 41.58 27.24 -22.49
CA ASN A 711 42.92 26.59 -22.55
C ASN A 711 43.12 25.59 -21.40
N ASN A 712 43.29 24.35 -21.70
CA ASN A 712 44.44 23.44 -21.76
C ASN A 712 45.62 23.70 -20.78
N ASN A 713 45.94 22.67 -20.01
CA ASN A 713 47.23 22.08 -19.60
C ASN A 713 47.07 21.36 -18.26
N GLY A 714 47.31 20.08 -18.08
CA GLY A 714 48.45 19.26 -18.45
C GLY A 714 49.53 19.24 -17.35
N TYR A 715 49.76 18.07 -16.79
CA TYR A 715 50.96 17.44 -16.20
C TYR A 715 50.69 16.75 -14.86
N SER A 716 50.72 15.43 -14.78
CA SER A 716 51.82 14.48 -14.58
C SER A 716 52.43 14.47 -13.17
N GLY A 717 52.30 13.33 -12.51
CA GLY A 717 53.41 12.61 -11.91
C GLY A 717 53.76 12.88 -10.45
N GLY A 718 53.81 11.81 -9.69
CA GLY A 718 54.66 11.81 -8.52
C GLY A 718 54.27 10.84 -7.39
N THR A 719 54.90 9.72 -7.37
CA THR A 719 55.04 8.71 -6.32
C THR A 719 55.54 9.27 -5.00
N GLY A 720 55.08 8.72 -3.86
CA GLY A 720 55.75 8.95 -2.57
C GLY A 720 55.08 8.28 -1.40
N THR A 721 55.67 7.25 -0.92
CA THR A 721 55.47 6.45 0.28
C THR A 721 55.59 7.26 1.57
N GLY A 722 54.82 6.87 2.63
CA GLY A 722 55.20 7.20 4.00
C GLY A 722 54.05 7.25 4.98
N GLY A 723 54.09 6.34 5.92
CA GLY A 723 53.11 6.03 6.93
C GLY A 723 52.98 6.99 8.11
N LEU A 724 52.18 6.55 9.01
CA LEU A 724 51.97 6.87 10.43
C LEU A 724 50.73 7.65 10.82
N SER A 725 49.86 6.86 11.46
CA SER A 725 49.12 7.11 12.72
C SER A 725 48.45 8.47 12.96
N GLY A 726 47.18 8.41 13.34
CA GLY A 726 46.58 9.47 14.13
C GLY A 726 45.05 9.52 13.99
N ASP A 727 44.37 8.99 15.01
CA ASP A 727 42.97 9.21 15.35
C ASP A 727 42.39 10.55 14.90
N LYS A 728 41.16 10.51 14.37
CA LYS A 728 40.00 11.23 14.90
C LYS A 728 38.78 11.10 13.98
N ASN A 729 37.73 10.55 14.56
CA ASN A 729 36.31 10.82 14.34
C ASN A 729 35.93 11.78 13.20
N SER A 730 35.32 11.24 12.17
CA SER A 730 34.28 11.93 11.41
C SER A 730 33.12 10.95 11.27
N LEU A 731 32.02 11.26 11.93
CA LEU A 731 30.71 10.65 11.80
C LEU A 731 30.27 10.76 10.34
N GLY A 732 30.44 9.70 9.58
CA GLY A 732 29.67 9.43 8.39
C GLY A 732 28.37 8.77 8.86
N ILE A 733 27.26 9.43 8.68
CA ILE A 733 25.94 8.85 8.81
C ILE A 733 25.78 7.98 7.57
N GLU A 734 26.11 6.71 7.68
CA GLU A 734 25.51 5.68 6.84
C GLU A 734 24.08 5.52 7.35
N GLU A 735 23.11 6.01 6.59
CA GLU A 735 21.70 5.65 6.77
C GLU A 735 21.58 4.17 6.45
N ASP A 736 21.61 3.37 7.51
CA ASP A 736 21.30 1.95 7.48
C ASP A 736 19.77 1.82 7.31
N TYR A 737 19.30 1.80 6.05
CA TYR A 737 17.94 1.43 5.70
C TYR A 737 17.77 -0.08 5.86
N THR A 738 17.82 -0.56 7.09
CA THR A 738 17.20 -1.83 7.43
C THR A 738 15.69 -1.61 7.40
N GLY A 739 15.06 -2.04 6.31
CA GLY A 739 13.63 -1.87 6.08
C GLY A 739 12.79 -2.70 7.05
N THR A 740 12.55 -2.16 8.21
CA THR A 740 11.34 -2.46 8.96
C THR A 740 10.31 -1.43 8.53
N TYR A 741 9.39 -1.85 7.65
CA TYR A 741 8.19 -1.07 7.41
C TYR A 741 7.41 -0.99 8.70
N PRO A 742 6.84 0.16 9.03
CA PRO A 742 5.79 0.21 10.03
C PRO A 742 4.69 -0.76 9.57
N ASN A 743 4.13 -1.51 10.52
CA ASN A 743 2.98 -2.36 10.28
C ASN A 743 1.91 -1.54 9.55
N GLU A 744 1.78 -1.78 8.25
CA GLU A 744 0.63 -1.30 7.52
C GLU A 744 -0.60 -2.10 7.91
#